data_6450d25b8becb772bab4d180effe42a5
#
_entry.id   6450d25b8becb772bab4d180effe42a5
#
_cell.length_a   1.000
_cell.length_b   1.000
_cell.length_c   1.000
_cell.angle_alpha   90.00
_cell.angle_beta   90.00
_cell.angle_gamma   90.00
#
_symmetry.space_group_name_H-M   'P 1'
#
loop_
_entity.id
_entity.type
_entity.pdbx_description
1 polymer ?
#
loop_
_entity_poly.entity_id
_entity_poly.type
_entity_poly.pdbx_seq_one_letter_code
_entity_poly.pdbx_strand_id
1 'polypeptide(L)'
;MEGVIQMSEERAKYNTSTIAEMTNGIILANFEKDFQVRETAYQSEAELERQMIENLTSQGYEKLIVKSNDELYANLKTQIEKLNNISFSDEEWSRFLIEYLDAPNDGMIEKTRKVQENHIHDFIFDDGHLKNIKIIDKKNIHNNFLQVTNQIVGEGKNRNRYDVTILINGLPLVHIELKKRGVNLHEAFNQIHRYSKESFNSENSLYKYVQIFIISNGTYTRYFANTTAQNKNNYEFTCEWADAKNKVICDLEDFTKTFFEKRVILEVLTKYCVFDVNNTLLIMRPYQIAATERILWKIKSSYEAKKAGSPGAGGFIWHTTGSGKTLTSFKAARLATTLDFIDKVFFVVDRKDLDYQTMKEYQRFQPDSVNGSKDTKELRRCIERDDNRIVVTTIQKLNEFVKKNPAHEIYDKHCVLIFDECHRSQFGDAQKNIRKSFKKYYQFGFTGTPIFPENSLGGDTTSGIFGAQLHSYVITDAIRDGKVLKFKVDYNNITPKFKTAEKEEDEKRLAKLENKMLIHPERITEITKHILKVFDTKTHRNEFYDLKHRRLNGFNAMFALQSVEAAKLYYEEFERQQSSLPEEKRLKIATIYSFAANEEQRAIGEISEEDFDVSAMESTAKEFLDKVITDYNSYFKTNFSTNGNDFQNYYKDLSLKVKEKQVDLLIVVGMFLTGFDAPTLN
;
A
#
# COMPACT_ATOMS: atom_id res chain seq x y z
N MET A 1 10.36 -24.63 56.49
CA MET A 1 9.08 -23.92 56.37
C MET A 1 9.06 -23.25 55.03
N GLU A 2 8.50 -23.91 54.09
CA GLU A 2 8.34 -23.46 52.70
C GLU A 2 7.14 -22.51 52.65
N GLY A 3 7.40 -21.28 52.31
CA GLY A 3 6.34 -20.30 51.98
C GLY A 3 6.05 -20.38 50.51
N VAL A 4 5.07 -21.14 50.11
CA VAL A 4 4.50 -21.08 48.75
C VAL A 4 3.75 -19.77 48.62
N ILE A 5 4.32 -18.82 47.89
CA ILE A 5 3.62 -17.66 47.45
C ILE A 5 2.68 -18.07 46.30
N GLN A 6 1.43 -18.26 46.62
CA GLN A 6 0.35 -18.38 45.67
C GLN A 6 0.18 -16.98 44.97
N MET A 7 0.82 -16.79 43.83
CA MET A 7 0.51 -15.64 42.99
C MET A 7 -0.85 -15.89 42.32
N SER A 8 -1.84 -15.14 42.75
CA SER A 8 -3.15 -15.06 42.11
C SER A 8 -2.94 -14.58 40.67
N GLU A 9 -3.39 -15.39 39.71
CA GLU A 9 -3.49 -15.00 38.31
C GLU A 9 -4.51 -13.84 38.16
N GLU A 10 -4.06 -12.62 38.31
CA GLU A 10 -4.84 -11.47 37.85
C GLU A 10 -4.77 -11.42 36.31
N ARG A 11 -5.87 -11.79 35.66
CA ARG A 11 -6.06 -11.66 34.23
C ARG A 11 -5.94 -10.19 33.84
N ALA A 12 -5.07 -9.88 32.89
CA ALA A 12 -4.92 -8.53 32.36
C ALA A 12 -6.28 -8.00 31.86
N LYS A 13 -6.74 -6.88 32.39
CA LYS A 13 -7.89 -6.15 31.87
C LYS A 13 -7.46 -5.30 30.70
N TYR A 14 -8.25 -5.32 29.62
CA TYR A 14 -8.02 -4.48 28.44
C TYR A 14 -8.94 -3.27 28.52
N ASN A 15 -8.35 -2.10 28.44
CA ASN A 15 -9.10 -0.88 28.22
C ASN A 15 -9.03 -0.52 26.74
N THR A 16 -10.14 -0.56 26.05
CA THR A 16 -10.29 -0.06 24.69
C THR A 16 -11.02 1.26 24.73
N SER A 17 -10.39 2.33 24.24
CA SER A 17 -11.07 3.60 24.02
C SER A 17 -11.43 3.74 22.55
N THR A 18 -12.72 3.88 22.27
CA THR A 18 -13.24 4.07 20.92
C THR A 18 -12.80 5.43 20.39
N ILE A 19 -12.08 5.47 19.28
CA ILE A 19 -11.61 6.73 18.65
C ILE A 19 -12.71 7.34 17.79
N ALA A 20 -13.47 6.50 17.08
CA ALA A 20 -14.59 6.90 16.24
C ALA A 20 -15.55 5.75 16.06
N GLU A 21 -16.82 6.00 16.20
CA GLU A 21 -17.88 5.04 15.97
C GLU A 21 -18.66 5.43 14.71
N MET A 22 -18.75 4.50 13.74
CA MET A 22 -19.57 4.66 12.55
C MET A 22 -20.49 3.45 12.42
N THR A 23 -21.70 3.69 11.93
CA THR A 23 -22.70 2.63 11.74
C THR A 23 -22.21 1.50 10.83
N ASN A 24 -21.25 1.76 9.95
CA ASN A 24 -20.70 0.84 8.95
C ASN A 24 -19.17 0.87 8.85
N GLY A 25 -18.41 1.13 9.93
CA GLY A 25 -16.95 1.19 9.91
C GLY A 25 -16.31 0.33 11.01
N ILE A 26 -15.08 -0.14 10.79
CA ILE A 26 -14.29 -0.78 11.85
C ILE A 26 -13.95 0.28 12.89
N ILE A 27 -14.25 -0.02 14.15
CA ILE A 27 -13.76 0.77 15.27
C ILE A 27 -12.36 0.28 15.57
N LEU A 28 -11.35 0.95 15.02
CA LEU A 28 -9.99 0.78 15.50
C LEU A 28 -9.84 1.57 16.80
N ALA A 29 -9.97 0.88 17.90
CA ALA A 29 -9.76 1.46 19.23
C ALA A 29 -8.26 1.62 19.52
N ASN A 30 -7.93 2.54 20.44
CA ASN A 30 -6.65 2.47 21.12
C ASN A 30 -6.66 1.25 22.04
N PHE A 31 -5.61 0.47 21.97
CA PHE A 31 -5.44 -0.70 22.81
C PHE A 31 -4.51 -0.35 23.98
N GLU A 32 -5.01 -0.44 25.20
CA GLU A 32 -4.22 -0.27 26.43
C GLU A 32 -4.22 -1.61 27.20
N LYS A 33 -3.04 -2.16 27.37
CA LYS A 33 -2.82 -3.33 28.22
C LYS A 33 -2.48 -2.84 29.62
N ASP A 34 -3.32 -3.15 30.60
CA ASP A 34 -3.15 -2.69 31.99
C ASP A 34 -1.92 -3.28 32.68
N PHE A 35 -1.45 -4.47 32.26
CA PHE A 35 -0.26 -5.10 32.81
C PHE A 35 0.61 -5.72 31.73
N GLN A 36 1.91 -5.45 31.77
CA GLN A 36 2.94 -6.20 31.01
C GLN A 36 3.33 -7.46 31.78
N VAL A 37 2.42 -8.40 31.96
CA VAL A 37 2.79 -9.74 32.42
C VAL A 37 3.33 -10.46 31.19
N ARG A 38 4.64 -10.59 31.11
CA ARG A 38 5.27 -11.59 30.22
C ARG A 38 5.00 -12.94 30.84
N GLU A 39 3.95 -13.62 30.39
CA GLU A 39 3.79 -15.04 30.69
C GLU A 39 4.96 -15.79 30.08
N THR A 40 5.90 -16.17 30.91
CA THR A 40 7.03 -17.05 30.56
C THR A 40 6.65 -18.55 30.70
N ALA A 41 5.40 -18.83 31.10
CA ALA A 41 4.94 -20.19 31.28
C ALA A 41 4.84 -20.96 29.95
N TYR A 42 5.32 -22.18 29.97
CA TYR A 42 5.15 -23.12 28.86
C TYR A 42 3.66 -23.41 28.64
N GLN A 43 3.20 -23.22 27.42
CA GLN A 43 1.85 -23.58 26.99
C GLN A 43 1.92 -24.50 25.78
N SER A 44 1.20 -25.63 25.87
CA SER A 44 1.04 -26.56 24.75
C SER A 44 0.13 -26.02 23.66
N GLU A 45 0.19 -26.59 22.47
CA GLU A 45 -0.75 -26.23 21.36
C GLU A 45 -2.20 -26.48 21.80
N ALA A 46 -2.49 -27.57 22.48
CA ALA A 46 -3.84 -27.90 22.98
C ALA A 46 -4.35 -26.87 24.02
N GLU A 47 -3.47 -26.31 24.83
CA GLU A 47 -3.84 -25.30 25.82
C GLU A 47 -4.14 -23.95 25.12
N LEU A 48 -3.33 -23.55 24.16
CA LEU A 48 -3.56 -22.35 23.35
C LEU A 48 -4.87 -22.46 22.55
N GLU A 49 -5.13 -23.64 21.98
CA GLU A 49 -6.37 -23.93 21.25
C GLU A 49 -7.60 -23.81 22.17
N ARG A 50 -7.55 -24.42 23.35
CA ARG A 50 -8.63 -24.38 24.35
C ARG A 50 -8.93 -22.92 24.78
N GLN A 51 -7.90 -22.15 25.14
CA GLN A 51 -8.05 -20.74 25.54
C GLN A 51 -8.61 -19.88 24.41
N MET A 52 -8.16 -20.08 23.18
CA MET A 52 -8.67 -19.37 22.03
C MET A 52 -10.16 -19.65 21.80
N ILE A 53 -10.59 -20.91 21.86
CA ILE A 53 -11.99 -21.27 21.70
C ILE A 53 -12.85 -20.68 22.81
N GLU A 54 -12.39 -20.71 24.06
CA GLU A 54 -13.08 -20.08 25.19
C GLU A 54 -13.23 -18.56 24.99
N ASN A 55 -12.19 -17.88 24.56
CA ASN A 55 -12.22 -16.46 24.24
C ASN A 55 -13.20 -16.13 23.11
N LEU A 56 -13.20 -16.91 22.02
CA LEU A 56 -14.15 -16.75 20.91
C LEU A 56 -15.59 -16.99 21.36
N THR A 57 -15.82 -18.04 22.14
CA THR A 57 -17.15 -18.36 22.66
C THR A 57 -17.65 -17.24 23.57
N SER A 58 -16.78 -16.67 24.43
CA SER A 58 -17.12 -15.53 25.28
C SER A 58 -17.50 -14.26 24.49
N GLN A 59 -16.99 -14.13 23.26
CA GLN A 59 -17.36 -13.07 22.31
C GLN A 59 -18.64 -13.43 21.51
N GLY A 60 -19.25 -14.58 21.81
CA GLY A 60 -20.52 -15.02 21.22
C GLY A 60 -20.40 -15.76 19.91
N TYR A 61 -19.21 -16.37 19.62
CA TYR A 61 -19.11 -17.39 18.57
C TYR A 61 -19.80 -18.68 19.04
N GLU A 62 -20.56 -19.28 18.14
CA GLU A 62 -21.15 -20.58 18.43
C GLU A 62 -20.08 -21.67 18.30
N LYS A 63 -19.88 -22.46 19.37
CA LYS A 63 -18.96 -23.60 19.33
C LYS A 63 -19.62 -24.74 18.59
N LEU A 64 -19.04 -25.15 17.47
CA LEU A 64 -19.50 -26.25 16.63
C LEU A 64 -18.60 -27.48 16.84
N ILE A 65 -19.20 -28.63 17.06
CA ILE A 65 -18.49 -29.91 17.14
C ILE A 65 -18.79 -30.68 15.86
N VAL A 66 -17.81 -30.74 14.97
CA VAL A 66 -17.90 -31.42 13.66
C VAL A 66 -16.70 -32.32 13.49
N LYS A 67 -16.95 -33.58 13.09
CA LYS A 67 -15.91 -34.62 12.96
C LYS A 67 -15.69 -35.06 11.50
N SER A 68 -16.64 -34.77 10.61
CA SER A 68 -16.61 -35.19 9.22
C SER A 68 -16.98 -34.05 8.27
N ASN A 69 -16.64 -34.24 7.00
CA ASN A 69 -17.08 -33.34 5.93
C ASN A 69 -18.61 -33.30 5.79
N ASP A 70 -19.27 -34.44 5.92
CA ASP A 70 -20.73 -34.52 5.79
C ASP A 70 -21.44 -33.66 6.85
N GLU A 71 -20.94 -33.69 8.10
CA GLU A 71 -21.45 -32.85 9.18
C GLU A 71 -21.21 -31.36 8.90
N LEU A 72 -20.08 -31.05 8.26
CA LEU A 72 -19.76 -29.68 7.87
C LEU A 72 -20.71 -29.15 6.77
N TYR A 73 -21.02 -29.99 5.75
CA TYR A 73 -22.02 -29.67 4.73
C TYR A 73 -23.45 -29.56 5.29
N ALA A 74 -23.82 -30.40 6.24
CA ALA A 74 -25.11 -30.33 6.92
C ALA A 74 -25.25 -29.02 7.73
N ASN A 75 -24.18 -28.63 8.45
CA ASN A 75 -24.14 -27.32 9.12
C ASN A 75 -24.23 -26.17 8.10
N LEU A 76 -23.53 -26.26 6.97
CA LEU A 76 -23.59 -25.24 5.91
C LEU A 76 -25.02 -25.05 5.40
N LYS A 77 -25.75 -26.15 5.10
CA LYS A 77 -27.19 -26.09 4.71
C LYS A 77 -27.98 -25.29 5.74
N THR A 78 -27.88 -25.68 7.02
CA THR A 78 -28.60 -25.04 8.12
C THR A 78 -28.31 -23.53 8.21
N GLN A 79 -27.03 -23.13 8.10
CA GLN A 79 -26.64 -21.72 8.23
C GLN A 79 -27.09 -20.89 7.00
N ILE A 80 -27.02 -21.45 5.79
CA ILE A 80 -27.50 -20.77 4.57
C ILE A 80 -29.02 -20.61 4.61
N GLU A 81 -29.77 -21.63 5.02
CA GLU A 81 -31.23 -21.56 5.21
C GLU A 81 -31.59 -20.45 6.21
N LYS A 82 -30.90 -20.40 7.35
CA LYS A 82 -31.09 -19.40 8.39
C LYS A 82 -30.80 -17.98 7.90
N LEU A 83 -29.68 -17.78 7.18
CA LEU A 83 -29.29 -16.47 6.64
C LEU A 83 -30.32 -15.91 5.66
N ASN A 84 -30.93 -16.79 4.84
CA ASN A 84 -31.84 -16.40 3.77
C ASN A 84 -33.34 -16.56 4.12
N ASN A 85 -33.63 -17.08 5.30
CA ASN A 85 -35.00 -17.43 5.75
C ASN A 85 -35.70 -18.27 4.69
N ILE A 86 -35.14 -19.44 4.40
CA ILE A 86 -35.61 -20.47 3.46
C ILE A 86 -35.46 -21.86 4.05
N SER A 87 -35.99 -22.85 3.36
CA SER A 87 -35.73 -24.26 3.57
C SER A 87 -35.54 -24.93 2.22
N PHE A 88 -34.49 -25.71 2.06
CA PHE A 88 -34.26 -26.52 0.86
C PHE A 88 -34.76 -27.94 1.05
N SER A 89 -35.41 -28.52 0.02
CA SER A 89 -35.49 -29.98 -0.07
C SER A 89 -34.09 -30.58 -0.24
N ASP A 90 -33.94 -31.89 -0.15
CA ASP A 90 -32.61 -32.52 -0.34
C ASP A 90 -32.19 -32.45 -1.82
N GLU A 91 -33.12 -32.49 -2.74
CA GLU A 91 -32.89 -32.31 -4.17
C GLU A 91 -32.49 -30.88 -4.51
N GLU A 92 -33.19 -29.89 -3.95
CA GLU A 92 -32.85 -28.47 -4.12
C GLU A 92 -31.48 -28.14 -3.53
N TRP A 93 -31.17 -28.67 -2.35
CA TRP A 93 -29.87 -28.51 -1.74
C TRP A 93 -28.75 -29.10 -2.61
N SER A 94 -28.94 -30.33 -3.09
CA SER A 94 -27.99 -30.99 -3.98
C SER A 94 -27.73 -30.19 -5.25
N ARG A 95 -28.81 -29.64 -5.84
CA ARG A 95 -28.72 -28.78 -7.01
C ARG A 95 -27.98 -27.48 -6.72
N PHE A 96 -28.30 -26.80 -5.60
CA PHE A 96 -27.61 -25.56 -5.17
C PHE A 96 -26.12 -25.78 -4.91
N LEU A 97 -25.74 -26.93 -4.34
CA LEU A 97 -24.34 -27.31 -4.16
C LEU A 97 -23.62 -27.42 -5.51
N ILE A 98 -24.18 -28.18 -6.46
CA ILE A 98 -23.55 -28.46 -7.76
C ILE A 98 -23.52 -27.21 -8.64
N GLU A 99 -24.59 -26.43 -8.66
CA GLU A 99 -24.69 -25.25 -9.53
C GLU A 99 -23.84 -24.08 -9.02
N TYR A 100 -23.71 -23.94 -7.70
CA TYR A 100 -23.10 -22.74 -7.14
C TYR A 100 -22.04 -23.02 -6.07
N LEU A 101 -22.37 -23.69 -4.95
CA LEU A 101 -21.45 -23.74 -3.81
C LEU A 101 -20.22 -24.61 -4.07
N ASP A 102 -20.41 -25.75 -4.69
CA ASP A 102 -19.33 -26.75 -4.91
C ASP A 102 -19.40 -27.34 -6.32
N ALA A 103 -19.42 -26.47 -7.32
CA ALA A 103 -19.42 -26.89 -8.72
C ALA A 103 -18.14 -27.69 -9.04
N PRO A 104 -18.23 -28.75 -9.86
CA PRO A 104 -17.15 -29.73 -10.08
C PRO A 104 -15.82 -29.16 -10.51
N ASN A 105 -15.80 -28.02 -11.19
CA ASN A 105 -14.59 -27.35 -11.70
C ASN A 105 -14.10 -26.20 -10.81
N ASP A 106 -14.72 -25.98 -9.66
CA ASP A 106 -14.39 -24.88 -8.78
C ASP A 106 -13.10 -25.15 -8.00
N GLY A 107 -12.08 -24.38 -8.29
CA GLY A 107 -10.88 -24.28 -7.48
C GLY A 107 -10.98 -23.19 -6.40
N MET A 108 -9.87 -22.92 -5.75
CA MET A 108 -9.75 -21.89 -4.72
C MET A 108 -10.06 -20.49 -5.29
N ILE A 109 -9.70 -20.23 -6.55
CA ILE A 109 -9.96 -18.95 -7.23
C ILE A 109 -11.46 -18.69 -7.37
N GLU A 110 -12.23 -19.67 -7.86
CA GLU A 110 -13.67 -19.58 -8.05
C GLU A 110 -14.39 -19.42 -6.71
N LYS A 111 -13.98 -20.19 -5.68
CA LYS A 111 -14.52 -20.06 -4.32
C LYS A 111 -14.22 -18.66 -3.73
N THR A 112 -13.02 -18.15 -3.92
CA THR A 112 -12.67 -16.78 -3.48
C THR A 112 -13.51 -15.73 -4.20
N ARG A 113 -13.71 -15.89 -5.52
CA ARG A 113 -14.57 -14.98 -6.30
C ARG A 113 -16.00 -15.00 -5.80
N LYS A 114 -16.56 -16.17 -5.44
CA LYS A 114 -17.89 -16.26 -4.84
C LYS A 114 -17.99 -15.47 -3.54
N VAL A 115 -16.99 -15.58 -2.65
CA VAL A 115 -16.98 -14.80 -1.41
C VAL A 115 -16.80 -13.30 -1.68
N GLN A 116 -15.86 -12.92 -2.57
CA GLN A 116 -15.48 -11.52 -2.73
C GLN A 116 -16.34 -10.73 -3.72
N GLU A 117 -16.85 -11.36 -4.76
CA GLU A 117 -17.55 -10.69 -5.87
C GLU A 117 -18.99 -11.18 -6.04
N ASN A 118 -19.19 -12.50 -6.11
CA ASN A 118 -20.45 -13.13 -6.50
C ASN A 118 -21.12 -13.84 -5.32
N HIS A 119 -21.30 -13.14 -4.19
CA HIS A 119 -21.81 -13.70 -2.95
C HIS A 119 -23.34 -13.90 -2.90
N ILE A 120 -24.02 -13.64 -3.99
CA ILE A 120 -25.46 -13.82 -4.20
C ILE A 120 -25.66 -14.66 -5.44
N HIS A 121 -26.53 -15.67 -5.36
CA HIS A 121 -26.89 -16.54 -6.46
C HIS A 121 -28.42 -16.56 -6.67
N ASP A 122 -28.83 -16.46 -7.91
CA ASP A 122 -30.25 -16.55 -8.29
C ASP A 122 -30.62 -18.02 -8.38
N PHE A 123 -31.49 -18.51 -7.48
CA PHE A 123 -31.89 -19.89 -7.39
C PHE A 123 -33.40 -20.04 -7.62
N ILE A 124 -33.77 -20.99 -8.48
CA ILE A 124 -35.17 -21.35 -8.77
C ILE A 124 -35.54 -22.61 -7.99
N PHE A 125 -36.51 -22.48 -7.08
CA PHE A 125 -37.03 -23.58 -6.30
C PHE A 125 -37.93 -24.50 -7.14
N ASP A 126 -38.22 -25.69 -6.61
CA ASP A 126 -39.03 -26.69 -7.36
C ASP A 126 -40.48 -26.25 -7.58
N ASP A 127 -40.99 -25.32 -6.76
CA ASP A 127 -42.28 -24.67 -6.96
C ASP A 127 -42.23 -23.53 -7.98
N GLY A 128 -41.07 -23.27 -8.60
CA GLY A 128 -40.89 -22.28 -9.66
C GLY A 128 -40.60 -20.85 -9.17
N HIS A 129 -40.58 -20.58 -7.86
CA HIS A 129 -40.20 -19.24 -7.40
C HIS A 129 -38.70 -19.00 -7.47
N LEU A 130 -38.33 -17.78 -7.85
CA LEU A 130 -36.93 -17.31 -7.90
C LEU A 130 -36.55 -16.59 -6.60
N LYS A 131 -35.43 -16.91 -6.01
CA LYS A 131 -34.87 -16.17 -4.86
C LYS A 131 -33.35 -15.97 -4.97
N ASN A 132 -32.91 -14.79 -4.57
CA ASN A 132 -31.49 -14.46 -4.47
C ASN A 132 -30.92 -15.02 -3.15
N ILE A 133 -30.13 -16.08 -3.24
CA ILE A 133 -29.52 -16.75 -2.08
C ILE A 133 -28.16 -16.15 -1.80
N LYS A 134 -27.99 -15.61 -0.59
CA LYS A 134 -26.72 -15.06 -0.11
C LYS A 134 -25.92 -16.12 0.62
N ILE A 135 -24.63 -16.20 0.34
CA ILE A 135 -23.69 -16.97 1.17
C ILE A 135 -23.03 -16.12 2.26
N ILE A 136 -22.99 -14.80 2.05
CA ILE A 136 -22.53 -13.81 3.04
C ILE A 136 -23.34 -12.52 2.83
N ASP A 137 -23.80 -11.89 3.91
CA ASP A 137 -24.46 -10.59 3.82
C ASP A 137 -23.45 -9.47 4.02
N LYS A 138 -23.00 -8.87 2.90
CA LYS A 138 -22.04 -7.76 2.90
C LYS A 138 -22.69 -6.41 3.16
N LYS A 139 -24.01 -6.29 2.96
CA LYS A 139 -24.76 -5.05 3.18
C LYS A 139 -25.07 -4.86 4.66
N ASN A 140 -25.54 -5.92 5.31
CA ASN A 140 -25.76 -5.92 6.76
C ASN A 140 -24.94 -7.06 7.38
N ILE A 141 -23.71 -6.73 7.75
CA ILE A 141 -22.75 -7.73 8.25
C ILE A 141 -23.19 -8.42 9.54
N HIS A 142 -24.07 -7.79 10.33
CA HIS A 142 -24.58 -8.36 11.58
C HIS A 142 -25.57 -9.53 11.37
N ASN A 143 -26.04 -9.74 10.14
CA ASN A 143 -26.89 -10.90 9.79
C ASN A 143 -26.06 -12.19 9.67
N ASN A 144 -24.73 -12.11 9.61
CA ASN A 144 -23.87 -13.27 9.46
C ASN A 144 -23.67 -14.00 10.80
N PHE A 145 -23.72 -15.32 10.75
CA PHE A 145 -23.50 -16.21 11.89
C PHE A 145 -22.06 -16.67 11.96
N LEU A 146 -21.45 -16.49 13.13
CA LEU A 146 -20.04 -16.86 13.36
C LEU A 146 -19.97 -18.08 14.27
N GLN A 147 -19.28 -19.11 13.80
CA GLN A 147 -19.04 -20.35 14.52
C GLN A 147 -17.53 -20.60 14.63
N VAL A 148 -17.13 -21.35 15.65
CA VAL A 148 -15.75 -21.83 15.83
C VAL A 148 -15.77 -23.33 15.99
N THR A 149 -14.88 -24.00 15.28
CA THR A 149 -14.66 -25.43 15.38
C THR A 149 -13.17 -25.75 15.41
N ASN A 150 -12.82 -26.92 15.92
CA ASN A 150 -11.44 -27.36 16.01
C ASN A 150 -11.31 -28.84 15.66
N GLN A 151 -10.07 -29.23 15.34
CA GLN A 151 -9.66 -30.62 15.17
C GLN A 151 -10.48 -31.38 14.09
N ILE A 152 -10.92 -30.65 13.04
CA ILE A 152 -11.55 -31.30 11.87
C ILE A 152 -10.49 -32.13 11.15
N VAL A 153 -10.87 -33.36 10.82
CA VAL A 153 -10.02 -34.27 10.05
C VAL A 153 -10.26 -34.04 8.58
N GLY A 154 -9.27 -33.48 7.88
CA GLY A 154 -9.33 -33.29 6.44
C GLY A 154 -9.22 -34.57 5.66
N GLU A 155 -10.05 -34.77 4.65
CA GLU A 155 -9.96 -35.86 3.69
C GLU A 155 -8.91 -35.52 2.63
N GLY A 156 -7.88 -36.38 2.50
CA GLY A 156 -6.79 -36.22 1.54
C GLY A 156 -5.85 -37.40 1.58
N LYS A 157 -4.73 -37.32 0.84
CA LYS A 157 -3.70 -38.37 0.84
C LYS A 157 -3.15 -38.68 2.24
N ASN A 158 -3.18 -37.68 3.14
CA ASN A 158 -2.82 -37.76 4.54
C ASN A 158 -3.99 -37.25 5.39
N ARG A 159 -4.26 -37.92 6.54
CA ARG A 159 -5.21 -37.42 7.53
C ARG A 159 -4.61 -36.22 8.24
N ASN A 160 -4.86 -35.03 7.69
CA ASN A 160 -4.47 -33.78 8.30
C ASN A 160 -5.51 -33.35 9.34
N ARG A 161 -5.04 -32.84 10.46
CA ARG A 161 -5.88 -32.35 11.55
C ARG A 161 -5.68 -30.87 11.67
N TYR A 162 -6.77 -30.12 11.51
CA TYR A 162 -6.77 -28.65 11.49
C TYR A 162 -7.02 -28.10 12.89
N ASP A 163 -6.17 -27.17 13.36
CA ASP A 163 -6.24 -26.70 14.76
C ASP A 163 -7.54 -25.96 15.05
N VAL A 164 -7.70 -24.73 14.58
CA VAL A 164 -8.93 -23.92 14.77
C VAL A 164 -9.41 -23.37 13.45
N THR A 165 -10.73 -23.42 13.24
CA THR A 165 -11.37 -22.86 12.05
C THR A 165 -12.56 -22.00 12.45
N ILE A 166 -12.63 -20.77 11.88
CA ILE A 166 -13.78 -19.89 12.00
C ILE A 166 -14.68 -20.08 10.78
N LEU A 167 -15.94 -20.39 11.05
CA LEU A 167 -16.98 -20.50 10.03
C LEU A 167 -17.85 -19.25 10.05
N ILE A 168 -18.17 -18.77 8.86
CA ILE A 168 -19.16 -17.69 8.69
C ILE A 168 -20.28 -18.22 7.80
N ASN A 169 -21.47 -18.26 8.32
CA ASN A 169 -22.64 -18.89 7.69
C ASN A 169 -22.35 -20.35 7.26
N GLY A 170 -21.56 -21.09 8.05
CA GLY A 170 -21.18 -22.44 7.77
C GLY A 170 -19.97 -22.61 6.83
N LEU A 171 -19.50 -21.54 6.16
CA LEU A 171 -18.32 -21.57 5.30
C LEU A 171 -17.02 -21.37 6.11
N PRO A 172 -15.99 -22.20 5.97
CA PRO A 172 -14.69 -22.04 6.63
C PRO A 172 -13.91 -20.90 5.97
N LEU A 173 -14.03 -19.67 6.49
CA LEU A 173 -13.41 -18.49 5.88
C LEU A 173 -12.08 -18.11 6.53
N VAL A 174 -11.82 -18.55 7.79
CA VAL A 174 -10.55 -18.29 8.48
C VAL A 174 -10.01 -19.57 9.07
N HIS A 175 -8.75 -19.86 8.83
CA HIS A 175 -8.04 -20.99 9.43
C HIS A 175 -6.86 -20.51 10.26
N ILE A 176 -6.71 -21.06 11.45
CA ILE A 176 -5.71 -20.71 12.46
C ILE A 176 -4.84 -21.94 12.74
N GLU A 177 -3.55 -21.78 12.60
CA GLU A 177 -2.55 -22.80 12.92
C GLU A 177 -1.75 -22.36 14.15
N LEU A 178 -1.71 -23.21 15.16
CA LEU A 178 -1.08 -22.94 16.44
C LEU A 178 0.20 -23.76 16.62
N LYS A 179 1.17 -23.17 17.27
CA LYS A 179 2.39 -23.83 17.72
C LYS A 179 2.61 -23.51 19.20
N LYS A 180 3.22 -24.42 19.93
CA LYS A 180 3.57 -24.21 21.33
C LYS A 180 4.47 -22.98 21.50
N ARG A 181 4.43 -22.34 22.65
CA ARG A 181 5.29 -21.20 22.95
C ARG A 181 6.76 -21.53 22.73
N GLY A 182 7.52 -20.58 22.12
CA GLY A 182 8.93 -20.72 21.81
C GLY A 182 9.25 -21.34 20.44
N VAL A 183 8.27 -21.90 19.74
CA VAL A 183 8.46 -22.41 18.37
C VAL A 183 8.40 -21.25 17.36
N ASN A 184 9.21 -21.34 16.30
CA ASN A 184 9.24 -20.32 15.25
C ASN A 184 7.94 -20.36 14.43
N LEU A 185 7.36 -19.19 14.16
CA LEU A 185 6.14 -19.07 13.35
C LEU A 185 6.27 -19.60 11.92
N HIS A 186 7.49 -19.72 11.40
CA HIS A 186 7.71 -20.34 10.09
C HIS A 186 7.26 -21.80 10.04
N GLU A 187 7.25 -22.51 11.17
CA GLU A 187 6.75 -23.90 11.22
C GLU A 187 5.24 -23.94 10.96
N ALA A 188 4.47 -23.05 11.62
CA ALA A 188 3.04 -22.91 11.38
C ALA A 188 2.75 -22.49 9.92
N PHE A 189 3.52 -21.55 9.40
CA PHE A 189 3.41 -21.12 8.01
C PHE A 189 3.66 -22.26 7.02
N ASN A 190 4.72 -23.04 7.23
CA ASN A 190 5.06 -24.18 6.39
C ASN A 190 3.99 -25.29 6.49
N GLN A 191 3.35 -25.44 7.64
CA GLN A 191 2.25 -26.40 7.83
C GLN A 191 1.03 -26.01 7.01
N ILE A 192 0.61 -24.73 7.03
CA ILE A 192 -0.48 -24.23 6.16
C ILE A 192 -0.12 -24.44 4.67
N HIS A 193 1.12 -24.17 4.29
CA HIS A 193 1.57 -24.38 2.91
C HIS A 193 1.50 -25.86 2.49
N ARG A 194 1.79 -26.78 3.41
CA ARG A 194 1.60 -28.22 3.18
C ARG A 194 0.11 -28.56 3.03
N TYR A 195 -0.75 -28.07 3.92
CA TYR A 195 -2.20 -28.30 3.84
C TYR A 195 -2.80 -27.79 2.53
N SER A 196 -2.36 -26.63 2.05
CA SER A 196 -2.79 -26.07 0.77
C SER A 196 -2.48 -26.98 -0.42
N LYS A 197 -1.40 -27.78 -0.32
CA LYS A 197 -1.03 -28.75 -1.38
C LYS A 197 -1.71 -30.10 -1.25
N GLU A 198 -1.99 -30.55 -0.02
CA GLU A 198 -2.38 -31.92 0.26
C GLU A 198 -3.89 -32.09 0.48
N SER A 199 -4.53 -31.18 1.18
CA SER A 199 -5.89 -31.40 1.67
C SER A 199 -6.87 -30.25 1.42
N PHE A 200 -6.46 -28.98 1.50
CA PHE A 200 -7.39 -27.87 1.26
C PHE A 200 -7.93 -27.87 -0.18
N ASN A 201 -7.15 -28.33 -1.14
CA ASN A 201 -7.50 -28.38 -2.56
C ASN A 201 -8.01 -29.79 -3.00
N SER A 202 -8.34 -30.70 -2.09
CA SER A 202 -8.99 -31.97 -2.44
C SER A 202 -10.38 -31.73 -3.06
N GLU A 203 -10.89 -32.69 -3.82
CA GLU A 203 -12.09 -32.52 -4.66
C GLU A 203 -13.29 -31.98 -3.88
N ASN A 204 -13.63 -32.52 -2.75
CA ASN A 204 -14.83 -32.16 -1.98
C ASN A 204 -14.48 -31.37 -0.69
N SER A 205 -13.54 -30.42 -0.77
CA SER A 205 -13.11 -29.69 0.42
C SER A 205 -13.71 -28.28 0.47
N LEU A 206 -14.52 -28.00 1.49
CA LEU A 206 -14.97 -26.64 1.80
C LEU A 206 -13.81 -25.72 2.20
N TYR A 207 -12.65 -26.23 2.58
CA TYR A 207 -11.46 -25.41 2.91
C TYR A 207 -10.90 -24.61 1.73
N LYS A 208 -11.33 -24.90 0.50
CA LYS A 208 -11.09 -24.03 -0.65
C LYS A 208 -11.68 -22.61 -0.47
N TYR A 209 -12.62 -22.45 0.45
CA TYR A 209 -13.23 -21.15 0.80
C TYR A 209 -12.40 -20.30 1.76
N VAL A 210 -11.34 -20.83 2.37
CA VAL A 210 -10.52 -20.10 3.34
C VAL A 210 -9.94 -18.85 2.68
N GLN A 211 -10.22 -17.69 3.27
CA GLN A 211 -9.75 -16.38 2.81
C GLN A 211 -8.56 -15.87 3.59
N ILE A 212 -8.51 -16.15 4.89
CA ILE A 212 -7.50 -15.63 5.80
C ILE A 212 -6.87 -16.78 6.57
N PHE A 213 -5.56 -16.77 6.61
CA PHE A 213 -4.77 -17.61 7.50
C PHE A 213 -4.22 -16.82 8.67
N ILE A 214 -4.19 -17.47 9.84
CA ILE A 214 -3.57 -16.95 11.04
C ILE A 214 -2.57 -18.00 11.55
N ILE A 215 -1.41 -17.53 11.94
CA ILE A 215 -0.36 -18.35 12.56
C ILE A 215 0.01 -17.75 13.91
N SER A 216 0.10 -18.59 14.94
CA SER A 216 0.48 -18.14 16.28
C SER A 216 1.27 -19.19 17.04
N ASN A 217 2.17 -18.70 17.90
CA ASN A 217 2.83 -19.50 18.93
C ASN A 217 2.47 -19.00 20.36
N GLY A 218 1.34 -18.34 20.48
CA GLY A 218 0.87 -17.74 21.75
C GLY A 218 1.50 -16.37 22.04
N THR A 219 2.78 -16.18 21.76
CA THR A 219 3.50 -14.89 21.99
C THR A 219 3.43 -13.98 20.78
N TYR A 220 3.54 -14.54 19.60
CA TYR A 220 3.49 -13.83 18.32
C TYR A 220 2.38 -14.39 17.47
N THR A 221 1.56 -13.50 16.92
CA THR A 221 0.45 -13.85 16.04
C THR A 221 0.54 -13.02 14.78
N ARG A 222 0.41 -13.66 13.63
CA ARG A 222 0.42 -13.01 12.32
C ARG A 222 -0.73 -13.53 11.47
N TYR A 223 -1.20 -12.70 10.54
CA TYR A 223 -2.24 -13.07 9.59
C TYR A 223 -1.83 -12.75 8.15
N PHE A 224 -2.43 -13.45 7.20
CA PHE A 224 -2.21 -13.22 5.78
C PHE A 224 -3.39 -13.74 4.96
N ALA A 225 -3.53 -13.21 3.75
CA ALA A 225 -4.57 -13.69 2.83
C ALA A 225 -4.17 -15.03 2.22
N ASN A 226 -5.15 -15.87 1.95
CA ASN A 226 -4.97 -17.05 1.11
C ASN A 226 -4.80 -16.59 -0.35
N THR A 227 -3.56 -16.28 -0.73
CA THR A 227 -3.26 -15.86 -2.09
C THR A 227 -3.47 -17.02 -3.04
N THR A 228 -4.43 -16.89 -3.92
CA THR A 228 -4.86 -17.92 -4.87
C THR A 228 -3.87 -18.20 -5.99
N ALA A 229 -2.86 -17.36 -6.16
CA ALA A 229 -1.83 -17.57 -7.18
C ALA A 229 -0.84 -18.66 -6.73
N GLN A 230 -0.65 -19.67 -7.58
CA GLN A 230 0.31 -20.75 -7.35
C GLN A 230 1.67 -20.19 -6.91
N ASN A 231 2.17 -20.69 -5.75
CA ASN A 231 3.49 -20.39 -5.18
C ASN A 231 3.75 -18.95 -4.69
N LYS A 232 2.74 -18.13 -4.42
CA LYS A 232 2.92 -16.77 -3.93
C LYS A 232 2.67 -16.56 -2.44
N ASN A 233 2.32 -17.59 -1.67
CA ASN A 233 2.33 -17.51 -0.22
C ASN A 233 3.79 -17.40 0.25
N ASN A 234 4.20 -16.20 0.61
CA ASN A 234 5.50 -15.89 1.19
C ASN A 234 5.30 -15.39 2.61
N TYR A 235 6.13 -15.86 3.53
CA TYR A 235 6.12 -15.42 4.93
C TYR A 235 6.26 -13.88 5.05
N GLU A 236 6.95 -13.24 4.14
CA GLU A 236 7.10 -11.78 4.08
C GLU A 236 5.76 -11.02 3.90
N PHE A 237 4.73 -11.67 3.35
CA PHE A 237 3.39 -11.09 3.20
C PHE A 237 2.55 -11.18 4.47
N THR A 238 3.00 -11.96 5.45
CA THR A 238 2.34 -11.98 6.75
C THR A 238 2.47 -10.64 7.44
N CYS A 239 1.47 -10.24 8.22
CA CYS A 239 1.49 -9.02 9.00
C CYS A 239 0.95 -9.24 10.42
N GLU A 240 1.37 -8.38 11.32
CA GLU A 240 0.88 -8.30 12.68
C GLU A 240 -0.35 -7.41 12.73
N TRP A 241 -1.26 -7.69 13.65
CA TRP A 241 -2.37 -6.80 13.95
C TRP A 241 -1.87 -5.60 14.77
N ALA A 242 -2.51 -4.47 14.63
CA ALA A 242 -2.13 -3.26 15.38
C ALA A 242 -3.36 -2.38 15.63
N ASP A 243 -3.27 -1.52 16.63
CA ASP A 243 -4.28 -0.51 16.90
C ASP A 243 -4.18 0.68 15.92
N ALA A 244 -5.07 1.65 16.08
CA ALA A 244 -5.13 2.85 15.24
C ALA A 244 -3.92 3.80 15.37
N LYS A 245 -3.01 3.54 16.31
CA LYS A 245 -1.75 4.26 16.53
C LYS A 245 -0.53 3.43 16.10
N ASN A 246 -0.72 2.35 15.35
CA ASN A 246 0.30 1.39 14.92
C ASN A 246 0.98 0.64 16.08
N LYS A 247 0.34 0.57 17.24
CA LYS A 247 0.84 -0.27 18.34
C LYS A 247 0.50 -1.72 18.03
N VAL A 248 1.52 -2.54 17.90
CA VAL A 248 1.40 -3.95 17.52
C VAL A 248 0.74 -4.76 18.63
N ILE A 249 -0.18 -5.64 18.25
CA ILE A 249 -0.91 -6.59 19.08
C ILE A 249 -0.48 -7.99 18.65
N CYS A 250 0.56 -8.52 19.29
CA CYS A 250 1.18 -9.78 18.88
C CYS A 250 0.73 -11.00 19.70
N ASP A 251 0.37 -10.82 20.98
CA ASP A 251 -0.09 -11.91 21.84
C ASP A 251 -1.41 -12.52 21.33
N LEU A 252 -1.55 -13.84 21.37
CA LEU A 252 -2.72 -14.55 20.82
C LEU A 252 -4.03 -14.15 21.50
N GLU A 253 -4.01 -13.96 22.82
CA GLU A 253 -5.22 -13.58 23.56
C GLU A 253 -5.69 -12.18 23.18
N ASP A 254 -4.75 -11.21 23.13
CA ASP A 254 -5.02 -9.84 22.74
C ASP A 254 -5.48 -9.76 21.28
N PHE A 255 -4.81 -10.53 20.41
CA PHE A 255 -5.19 -10.66 19.00
C PHE A 255 -6.62 -11.22 18.88
N THR A 256 -6.93 -12.30 19.62
CA THR A 256 -8.25 -12.92 19.58
C THR A 256 -9.35 -11.97 20.03
N LYS A 257 -9.10 -11.16 21.05
CA LYS A 257 -10.07 -10.19 21.57
C LYS A 257 -10.29 -9.01 20.65
N THR A 258 -9.29 -8.64 19.83
CA THR A 258 -9.34 -7.45 18.96
C THR A 258 -9.63 -7.78 17.51
N PHE A 259 -8.89 -8.70 16.89
CA PHE A 259 -9.07 -9.07 15.50
C PHE A 259 -10.35 -9.89 15.26
N PHE A 260 -10.68 -10.78 16.20
CA PHE A 260 -11.88 -11.60 16.15
C PHE A 260 -13.09 -11.00 16.88
N GLU A 261 -13.02 -9.73 17.30
CA GLU A 261 -14.27 -9.03 17.59
C GLU A 261 -15.18 -9.16 16.34
N LYS A 262 -16.45 -9.58 16.56
CA LYS A 262 -17.34 -10.01 15.47
C LYS A 262 -17.45 -9.01 14.33
N ARG A 263 -17.54 -7.74 14.66
CA ARG A 263 -17.63 -6.67 13.68
C ARG A 263 -16.31 -6.53 12.92
N VAL A 264 -15.16 -6.57 13.61
CA VAL A 264 -13.84 -6.41 13.01
C VAL A 264 -13.58 -7.48 11.97
N ILE A 265 -13.73 -8.77 12.32
CA ILE A 265 -13.46 -9.86 11.37
C ILE A 265 -14.41 -9.82 10.16
N LEU A 266 -15.69 -9.50 10.36
CA LEU A 266 -16.66 -9.37 9.28
C LEU A 266 -16.33 -8.19 8.36
N GLU A 267 -15.93 -7.04 8.91
CA GLU A 267 -15.48 -5.88 8.14
C GLU A 267 -14.19 -6.20 7.36
N VAL A 268 -13.22 -6.89 7.99
CA VAL A 268 -11.98 -7.29 7.32
C VAL A 268 -12.31 -8.19 6.11
N LEU A 269 -13.14 -9.20 6.27
CA LEU A 269 -13.51 -10.13 5.20
C LEU A 269 -14.34 -9.48 4.09
N THR A 270 -15.29 -8.61 4.45
CA THR A 270 -16.25 -8.06 3.49
C THR A 270 -15.80 -6.77 2.83
N LYS A 271 -14.96 -5.97 3.51
CA LYS A 271 -14.52 -4.66 3.02
C LYS A 271 -13.01 -4.59 2.76
N TYR A 272 -12.18 -5.17 3.63
CA TYR A 272 -10.73 -4.98 3.61
C TYR A 272 -9.93 -6.13 3.02
N CYS A 273 -10.59 -7.15 2.50
CA CYS A 273 -10.04 -8.03 1.48
C CYS A 273 -10.27 -7.42 0.08
N VAL A 274 -9.28 -7.55 -0.78
CA VAL A 274 -9.34 -7.08 -2.18
C VAL A 274 -8.92 -8.23 -3.08
N PHE A 275 -9.82 -8.68 -3.94
CA PHE A 275 -9.54 -9.68 -4.96
C PHE A 275 -9.23 -8.96 -6.27
N ASP A 276 -8.02 -9.14 -6.79
CA ASP A 276 -7.55 -8.41 -7.95
C ASP A 276 -7.77 -9.15 -9.27
N VAL A 277 -7.60 -8.46 -10.39
CA VAL A 277 -7.74 -9.04 -11.75
C VAL A 277 -6.76 -10.18 -12.05
N ASN A 278 -5.67 -10.30 -11.29
CA ASN A 278 -4.73 -11.41 -11.40
C ASN A 278 -5.15 -12.61 -10.55
N ASN A 279 -6.40 -12.62 -10.07
CA ASN A 279 -6.94 -13.61 -9.17
C ASN A 279 -6.12 -13.75 -7.86
N THR A 280 -5.59 -12.63 -7.36
CA THR A 280 -4.84 -12.59 -6.10
C THR A 280 -5.69 -11.95 -5.02
N LEU A 281 -5.90 -12.68 -3.91
CA LEU A 281 -6.55 -12.11 -2.74
C LEU A 281 -5.51 -11.35 -1.91
N LEU A 282 -5.80 -10.10 -1.62
CA LEU A 282 -5.02 -9.23 -0.75
C LEU A 282 -5.83 -8.90 0.49
N ILE A 283 -5.19 -8.84 1.65
CA ILE A 283 -5.77 -8.34 2.88
C ILE A 283 -5.05 -7.04 3.27
N MET A 284 -5.83 -6.00 3.57
CA MET A 284 -5.27 -4.71 3.99
C MET A 284 -4.60 -4.82 5.36
N ARG A 285 -3.52 -4.07 5.52
CA ARG A 285 -2.79 -3.97 6.79
C ARG A 285 -3.49 -3.00 7.75
N PRO A 286 -3.28 -3.12 9.06
CA PRO A 286 -3.98 -2.29 10.06
C PRO A 286 -3.87 -0.79 9.80
N TYR A 287 -2.69 -0.27 9.48
CA TYR A 287 -2.49 1.15 9.19
C TYR A 287 -3.23 1.61 7.91
N GLN A 288 -3.40 0.72 6.92
CA GLN A 288 -4.17 1.00 5.71
C GLN A 288 -5.67 1.07 6.03
N ILE A 289 -6.15 0.16 6.86
CA ILE A 289 -7.53 0.14 7.37
C ILE A 289 -7.80 1.43 8.16
N ALA A 290 -6.91 1.76 9.12
CA ALA A 290 -7.04 2.95 9.96
C ALA A 290 -7.09 4.24 9.12
N ALA A 291 -6.21 4.37 8.12
CA ALA A 291 -6.21 5.52 7.23
C ALA A 291 -7.50 5.62 6.42
N THR A 292 -7.99 4.50 5.86
CA THR A 292 -9.24 4.45 5.11
C THR A 292 -10.43 4.84 5.97
N GLU A 293 -10.55 4.28 7.17
CA GLU A 293 -11.66 4.58 8.10
C GLU A 293 -11.68 6.07 8.51
N ARG A 294 -10.50 6.64 8.78
CA ARG A 294 -10.40 8.07 9.13
C ARG A 294 -10.79 8.99 7.98
N ILE A 295 -10.47 8.60 6.73
CA ILE A 295 -10.93 9.33 5.56
C ILE A 295 -12.47 9.28 5.47
N LEU A 296 -13.07 8.09 5.56
CA LEU A 296 -14.52 7.92 5.49
C LEU A 296 -15.25 8.65 6.63
N TRP A 297 -14.72 8.55 7.85
CA TRP A 297 -15.24 9.29 8.99
C TRP A 297 -15.18 10.79 8.75
N LYS A 298 -14.04 11.28 8.20
CA LYS A 298 -13.86 12.70 7.91
C LYS A 298 -14.83 13.21 6.86
N ILE A 299 -15.09 12.43 5.81
CA ILE A 299 -16.10 12.77 4.80
C ILE A 299 -17.48 12.90 5.44
N LYS A 300 -17.92 11.88 6.21
CA LYS A 300 -19.24 11.87 6.86
C LYS A 300 -19.41 13.01 7.86
N SER A 301 -18.46 13.16 8.78
CA SER A 301 -18.51 14.22 9.79
C SER A 301 -18.47 15.64 9.19
N SER A 302 -17.73 15.81 8.08
CA SER A 302 -17.69 17.10 7.37
C SER A 302 -18.97 17.37 6.60
N TYR A 303 -19.63 16.33 6.06
CA TYR A 303 -20.95 16.45 5.44
C TYR A 303 -22.00 16.88 6.45
N GLU A 304 -22.10 16.18 7.59
CA GLU A 304 -23.03 16.48 8.66
C GLU A 304 -22.81 17.89 9.26
N ALA A 305 -21.55 18.28 9.40
CA ALA A 305 -21.18 19.62 9.88
C ALA A 305 -21.27 20.73 8.81
N LYS A 306 -21.70 20.40 7.56
CA LYS A 306 -21.82 21.32 6.41
C LYS A 306 -20.50 22.05 6.09
N LYS A 307 -19.36 21.39 6.26
CA LYS A 307 -18.01 21.95 6.05
C LYS A 307 -17.43 21.67 4.67
N ALA A 308 -18.19 21.02 3.76
CA ALA A 308 -17.75 20.74 2.40
C ALA A 308 -17.24 22.02 1.71
N GLY A 309 -16.21 21.93 0.88
CA GLY A 309 -15.61 23.05 0.19
C GLY A 309 -14.56 23.83 1.01
N SER A 310 -14.20 23.34 2.20
CA SER A 310 -13.15 23.95 3.02
C SER A 310 -11.99 22.99 3.27
N PRO A 311 -10.76 23.48 3.56
CA PRO A 311 -9.64 22.61 3.97
C PRO A 311 -9.98 21.76 5.19
N GLY A 312 -10.82 22.27 6.09
CA GLY A 312 -11.29 21.55 7.27
C GLY A 312 -12.20 20.36 6.96
N ALA A 313 -12.71 20.21 5.73
CA ALA A 313 -13.48 19.05 5.29
C ALA A 313 -12.62 17.85 4.88
N GLY A 314 -11.31 18.02 4.77
CA GLY A 314 -10.34 17.01 4.35
C GLY A 314 -9.28 16.71 5.38
N GLY A 315 -8.15 16.21 4.90
CA GLY A 315 -6.97 15.89 5.69
C GLY A 315 -5.87 15.26 4.85
N PHE A 316 -4.76 14.86 5.49
CA PHE A 316 -3.71 14.14 4.80
C PHE A 316 -3.29 12.87 5.54
N ILE A 317 -2.74 11.93 4.77
CA ILE A 317 -2.20 10.65 5.20
C ILE A 317 -0.68 10.68 4.98
N TRP A 318 0.07 10.53 6.06
CA TRP A 318 1.52 10.44 6.03
C TRP A 318 1.96 8.98 6.04
N HIS A 319 2.05 8.39 4.87
CA HIS A 319 2.51 7.01 4.70
C HIS A 319 3.79 6.96 3.87
N THR A 320 4.81 6.27 4.38
CA THR A 320 6.11 6.14 3.70
C THR A 320 5.97 5.47 2.32
N THR A 321 6.96 5.67 1.47
CA THR A 321 7.04 4.98 0.18
C THR A 321 7.10 3.46 0.40
N GLY A 322 6.46 2.68 -0.47
CA GLY A 322 6.38 1.22 -0.33
C GLY A 322 5.34 0.71 0.67
N SER A 323 4.61 1.58 1.38
CA SER A 323 3.55 1.20 2.33
C SER A 323 2.24 0.74 1.66
N GLY A 324 2.14 0.81 0.33
CA GLY A 324 0.90 0.50 -0.40
C GLY A 324 -0.12 1.65 -0.38
N LYS A 325 0.33 2.90 -0.50
CA LYS A 325 -0.53 4.10 -0.60
C LYS A 325 -1.61 3.94 -1.67
N THR A 326 -1.26 3.40 -2.83
CA THR A 326 -2.18 3.17 -3.95
C THR A 326 -3.37 2.26 -3.55
N LEU A 327 -3.11 1.16 -2.85
CA LEU A 327 -4.19 0.28 -2.36
C LEU A 327 -5.08 0.99 -1.33
N THR A 328 -4.46 1.76 -0.42
CA THR A 328 -5.18 2.51 0.62
C THR A 328 -6.08 3.58 -0.01
N SER A 329 -5.54 4.38 -0.93
CA SER A 329 -6.27 5.45 -1.61
C SER A 329 -7.38 4.91 -2.53
N PHE A 330 -7.12 3.81 -3.25
CA PHE A 330 -8.13 3.11 -4.03
C PHE A 330 -9.29 2.64 -3.14
N LYS A 331 -8.98 1.98 -2.03
CA LYS A 331 -10.01 1.49 -1.12
C LYS A 331 -10.83 2.62 -0.50
N ALA A 332 -10.17 3.71 -0.10
CA ALA A 332 -10.85 4.90 0.37
C ALA A 332 -11.76 5.51 -0.71
N ALA A 333 -11.28 5.63 -1.96
CA ALA A 333 -12.06 6.09 -3.09
C ALA A 333 -13.30 5.22 -3.32
N ARG A 334 -13.12 3.89 -3.39
CA ARG A 334 -14.22 2.95 -3.62
C ARG A 334 -15.25 2.98 -2.50
N LEU A 335 -14.83 3.01 -1.25
CA LEU A 335 -15.77 3.09 -0.12
C LEU A 335 -16.44 4.46 -0.05
N ALA A 336 -15.77 5.54 -0.45
CA ALA A 336 -16.40 6.85 -0.55
C ALA A 336 -17.55 6.87 -1.59
N THR A 337 -17.43 6.11 -2.70
CA THR A 337 -18.53 6.01 -3.68
C THR A 337 -19.76 5.26 -3.16
N THR A 338 -19.66 4.53 -2.06
CA THR A 338 -20.82 3.87 -1.42
C THR A 338 -21.63 4.82 -0.53
N LEU A 339 -21.16 6.03 -0.30
CA LEU A 339 -21.88 7.06 0.43
C LEU A 339 -22.89 7.72 -0.53
N ASP A 340 -24.18 7.71 -0.13
CA ASP A 340 -25.27 8.15 -1.00
C ASP A 340 -25.17 9.60 -1.45
N PHE A 341 -24.53 10.45 -0.63
CA PHE A 341 -24.36 11.88 -0.92
C PHE A 341 -23.12 12.22 -1.73
N ILE A 342 -22.23 11.26 -2.02
CA ILE A 342 -21.04 11.48 -2.85
C ILE A 342 -21.38 11.20 -4.32
N ASP A 343 -21.22 12.19 -5.16
CA ASP A 343 -21.48 12.09 -6.60
C ASP A 343 -20.28 11.53 -7.37
N LYS A 344 -19.07 12.05 -7.10
CA LYS A 344 -17.83 11.68 -7.80
C LYS A 344 -16.62 11.63 -6.86
N VAL A 345 -15.67 10.77 -7.20
CA VAL A 345 -14.34 10.73 -6.60
C VAL A 345 -13.30 10.97 -7.69
N PHE A 346 -12.48 11.99 -7.52
CA PHE A 346 -11.34 12.27 -8.38
C PHE A 346 -10.06 11.80 -7.70
N PHE A 347 -9.34 10.91 -8.37
CA PHE A 347 -7.99 10.58 -8.00
C PHE A 347 -7.02 11.37 -8.87
N VAL A 348 -6.31 12.29 -8.23
CA VAL A 348 -5.46 13.27 -8.91
C VAL A 348 -4.01 12.90 -8.68
N VAL A 349 -3.31 12.58 -9.77
CA VAL A 349 -1.88 12.30 -9.76
C VAL A 349 -1.10 13.48 -10.32
N ASP A 350 0.15 13.63 -9.89
CA ASP A 350 0.99 14.74 -10.33
C ASP A 350 1.53 14.54 -11.77
N ARG A 351 1.85 13.31 -12.17
CA ARG A 351 2.58 13.00 -13.41
C ARG A 351 1.82 12.14 -14.40
N LYS A 352 2.07 12.34 -15.70
CA LYS A 352 1.51 11.53 -16.79
C LYS A 352 1.95 10.05 -16.71
N ASP A 353 3.19 9.78 -16.30
CA ASP A 353 3.71 8.40 -16.19
C ASP A 353 3.16 7.67 -14.96
N LEU A 354 2.98 8.38 -13.84
CA LEU A 354 2.28 7.88 -12.66
C LEU A 354 0.79 7.64 -12.92
N ASP A 355 0.18 8.47 -13.78
CA ASP A 355 -1.21 8.30 -14.22
C ASP A 355 -1.41 6.89 -14.81
N TYR A 356 -0.53 6.47 -15.73
CA TYR A 356 -0.62 5.16 -16.36
C TYR A 356 -0.37 4.00 -15.36
N GLN A 357 0.63 4.11 -14.49
CA GLN A 357 0.91 3.10 -13.47
C GLN A 357 -0.20 3.00 -12.44
N THR A 358 -0.66 4.13 -11.94
CA THR A 358 -1.75 4.22 -10.97
C THR A 358 -3.05 3.71 -11.57
N MET A 359 -3.36 4.09 -12.83
CA MET A 359 -4.49 3.54 -13.56
C MET A 359 -4.41 2.02 -13.69
N LYS A 360 -3.24 1.50 -14.08
CA LYS A 360 -3.02 0.06 -14.20
C LYS A 360 -3.21 -0.66 -12.87
N GLU A 361 -2.75 -0.07 -11.77
CA GLU A 361 -2.98 -0.61 -10.43
C GLU A 361 -4.45 -0.51 -9.99
N TYR A 362 -5.11 0.60 -10.27
CA TYR A 362 -6.55 0.74 -9.97
C TYR A 362 -7.38 -0.24 -10.82
N GLN A 363 -7.08 -0.38 -12.11
CA GLN A 363 -7.71 -1.38 -12.98
C GLN A 363 -7.40 -2.81 -12.52
N ARG A 364 -6.24 -3.04 -11.91
CA ARG A 364 -5.90 -4.30 -11.26
C ARG A 364 -6.83 -4.63 -10.10
N PHE A 365 -7.20 -3.62 -9.31
CA PHE A 365 -8.10 -3.84 -8.16
C PHE A 365 -9.57 -3.90 -8.55
N GLN A 366 -9.97 -3.20 -9.60
CA GLN A 366 -11.33 -3.27 -10.16
C GLN A 366 -11.32 -2.83 -11.63
N PRO A 367 -11.50 -3.76 -12.58
CA PRO A 367 -11.76 -3.43 -13.98
C PRO A 367 -12.99 -2.53 -14.11
N ASP A 368 -12.97 -1.63 -15.07
CA ASP A 368 -14.10 -0.74 -15.43
C ASP A 368 -14.51 0.31 -14.39
N SER A 369 -13.92 0.30 -13.19
CA SER A 369 -14.22 1.32 -12.16
C SER A 369 -13.47 2.63 -12.36
N VAL A 370 -12.49 2.65 -13.26
CA VAL A 370 -11.56 3.75 -13.44
C VAL A 370 -11.43 4.09 -14.91
N ASN A 371 -11.90 5.27 -15.28
CA ASN A 371 -11.63 5.83 -16.59
C ASN A 371 -10.43 6.79 -16.50
N GLY A 372 -9.31 6.38 -17.09
CA GLY A 372 -8.20 7.30 -17.36
C GLY A 372 -8.52 8.17 -18.54
N SER A 373 -8.15 9.42 -18.46
CA SER A 373 -8.35 10.35 -19.55
C SER A 373 -7.05 10.53 -20.35
N LYS A 374 -7.08 10.24 -21.66
CA LYS A 374 -5.95 10.55 -22.54
C LYS A 374 -5.85 12.05 -22.80
N ASP A 375 -6.98 12.71 -22.91
CA ASP A 375 -7.08 14.15 -23.14
C ASP A 375 -8.23 14.81 -22.34
N THR A 376 -8.37 16.13 -22.44
CA THR A 376 -9.41 16.90 -21.73
C THR A 376 -10.83 16.58 -22.23
N LYS A 377 -11.01 16.12 -23.48
CA LYS A 377 -12.32 15.75 -24.03
C LYS A 377 -12.77 14.41 -23.43
N GLU A 378 -11.86 13.46 -23.30
CA GLU A 378 -12.12 12.18 -22.67
C GLU A 378 -12.39 12.35 -21.17
N LEU A 379 -11.62 13.23 -20.49
CA LEU A 379 -11.89 13.59 -19.10
C LEU A 379 -13.31 14.13 -18.91
N ARG A 380 -13.78 15.00 -19.80
CA ARG A 380 -15.14 15.51 -19.75
C ARG A 380 -16.17 14.39 -19.87
N ARG A 381 -16.01 13.46 -20.81
CA ARG A 381 -16.88 12.30 -20.96
C ARG A 381 -16.91 11.42 -19.69
N CYS A 382 -15.72 11.20 -19.08
CA CYS A 382 -15.63 10.43 -17.83
C CYS A 382 -16.36 11.13 -16.66
N ILE A 383 -16.31 12.46 -16.61
CA ILE A 383 -17.00 13.26 -15.58
C ILE A 383 -18.52 13.20 -15.78
N GLU A 384 -18.98 13.27 -17.02
CA GLU A 384 -20.41 13.30 -17.38
C GLU A 384 -21.09 11.91 -17.30
N ARG A 385 -20.34 10.80 -17.27
CA ARG A 385 -20.91 9.44 -17.16
C ARG A 385 -21.33 9.14 -15.71
N ASP A 386 -22.56 8.68 -15.53
CA ASP A 386 -23.12 8.34 -14.21
C ASP A 386 -22.71 6.95 -13.71
N ASP A 387 -22.38 6.03 -14.63
CA ASP A 387 -22.02 4.65 -14.32
C ASP A 387 -20.65 4.52 -13.63
N ASN A 388 -19.79 5.51 -13.78
CA ASN A 388 -18.46 5.49 -13.18
C ASN A 388 -18.26 6.67 -12.21
N ARG A 389 -18.19 6.35 -10.92
CA ARG A 389 -18.02 7.37 -9.87
C ARG A 389 -16.56 7.70 -9.55
N ILE A 390 -15.57 6.95 -10.08
CA ILE A 390 -14.13 7.20 -9.84
C ILE A 390 -13.47 7.65 -11.14
N VAL A 391 -12.85 8.82 -11.12
CA VAL A 391 -12.12 9.40 -12.26
C VAL A 391 -10.67 9.58 -11.86
N VAL A 392 -9.75 8.94 -12.59
CA VAL A 392 -8.30 9.14 -12.43
C VAL A 392 -7.81 10.15 -13.47
N THR A 393 -7.09 11.14 -13.03
CA THR A 393 -6.59 12.21 -13.90
C THR A 393 -5.34 12.87 -13.33
N THR A 394 -4.60 13.60 -14.17
CA THR A 394 -3.52 14.46 -13.68
C THR A 394 -4.04 15.81 -13.23
N ILE A 395 -3.29 16.47 -12.33
CA ILE A 395 -3.64 17.81 -11.85
C ILE A 395 -3.72 18.82 -13.01
N GLN A 396 -2.84 18.69 -14.02
CA GLN A 396 -2.81 19.57 -15.19
C GLN A 396 -4.07 19.42 -16.04
N LYS A 397 -4.48 18.16 -16.35
CA LYS A 397 -5.70 17.89 -17.12
C LYS A 397 -6.94 18.39 -16.40
N LEU A 398 -7.02 18.18 -15.08
CA LEU A 398 -8.14 18.67 -14.27
C LEU A 398 -8.18 20.20 -14.24
N ASN A 399 -7.03 20.87 -14.10
CA ASN A 399 -6.93 22.34 -14.17
C ASN A 399 -7.33 22.89 -15.55
N GLU A 400 -6.90 22.25 -16.64
CA GLU A 400 -7.34 22.63 -17.99
C GLU A 400 -8.85 22.43 -18.18
N PHE A 401 -9.40 21.33 -17.67
CA PHE A 401 -10.84 21.11 -17.70
C PHE A 401 -11.58 22.23 -16.98
N VAL A 402 -11.13 22.61 -15.79
CA VAL A 402 -11.69 23.72 -15.00
C VAL A 402 -11.64 25.03 -15.77
N LYS A 403 -10.51 25.36 -16.38
CA LYS A 403 -10.35 26.61 -17.18
C LYS A 403 -11.26 26.64 -18.42
N LYS A 404 -11.41 25.49 -19.10
CA LYS A 404 -12.22 25.39 -20.34
C LYS A 404 -13.72 25.27 -20.07
N ASN A 405 -14.13 24.87 -18.86
CA ASN A 405 -15.54 24.62 -18.52
C ASN A 405 -15.91 25.29 -17.18
N PRO A 406 -15.89 26.62 -17.07
CA PRO A 406 -16.04 27.33 -15.78
C PRO A 406 -17.42 27.20 -15.13
N ALA A 407 -18.44 26.83 -15.89
CA ALA A 407 -19.84 26.68 -15.42
C ALA A 407 -20.34 25.23 -15.42
N HIS A 408 -19.43 24.24 -15.34
CA HIS A 408 -19.82 22.84 -15.35
C HIS A 408 -20.54 22.45 -14.05
N GLU A 409 -21.62 21.65 -14.16
CA GLU A 409 -22.47 21.25 -13.02
C GLU A 409 -21.74 20.44 -11.93
N ILE A 410 -20.63 19.77 -12.28
CA ILE A 410 -19.85 18.97 -11.34
C ILE A 410 -19.33 19.79 -10.13
N TYR A 411 -19.15 21.09 -10.30
CA TYR A 411 -18.64 21.96 -9.25
C TYR A 411 -19.63 22.18 -8.09
N ASP A 412 -20.92 21.95 -8.33
CA ASP A 412 -21.97 22.05 -7.33
C ASP A 412 -22.29 20.70 -6.66
N LYS A 413 -21.71 19.61 -7.18
CA LYS A 413 -21.88 18.24 -6.67
C LYS A 413 -20.88 17.93 -5.53
N HIS A 414 -21.22 16.95 -4.69
CA HIS A 414 -20.33 16.50 -3.62
C HIS A 414 -19.21 15.63 -4.19
N CYS A 415 -18.00 16.16 -4.24
CA CYS A 415 -16.84 15.50 -4.83
C CYS A 415 -15.75 15.20 -3.79
N VAL A 416 -15.20 13.99 -3.84
CA VAL A 416 -13.99 13.65 -3.09
C VAL A 416 -12.78 13.83 -4.01
N LEU A 417 -11.78 14.59 -3.57
CA LEU A 417 -10.52 14.83 -4.29
C LEU A 417 -9.39 14.15 -3.52
N ILE A 418 -8.78 13.12 -4.10
CA ILE A 418 -7.65 12.40 -3.53
C ILE A 418 -6.40 12.73 -4.34
N PHE A 419 -5.39 13.29 -3.70
CA PHE A 419 -4.11 13.67 -4.32
C PHE A 419 -3.03 12.69 -3.86
N ASP A 420 -2.38 12.03 -4.82
CA ASP A 420 -1.19 11.23 -4.54
C ASP A 420 0.07 12.11 -4.64
N GLU A 421 1.09 11.75 -3.86
CA GLU A 421 2.33 12.53 -3.66
C GLU A 421 2.05 14.03 -3.50
N CYS A 422 1.11 14.34 -2.64
CA CYS A 422 0.48 15.66 -2.54
C CYS A 422 1.44 16.81 -2.18
N HIS A 423 2.61 16.50 -1.62
CA HIS A 423 3.67 17.47 -1.35
C HIS A 423 4.18 18.18 -2.62
N ARG A 424 4.02 17.56 -3.80
CA ARG A 424 4.44 18.13 -5.09
C ARG A 424 3.39 19.03 -5.69
N SER A 425 2.12 18.66 -5.55
CA SER A 425 0.99 19.34 -6.17
C SER A 425 0.42 20.50 -5.32
N GLN A 426 0.89 20.67 -4.08
CA GLN A 426 0.23 21.56 -3.12
C GLN A 426 0.48 23.06 -3.34
N PHE A 427 1.53 23.44 -4.05
CA PHE A 427 1.91 24.86 -4.19
C PHE A 427 1.51 25.51 -5.52
N GLY A 428 0.98 24.75 -6.49
CA GLY A 428 0.71 25.24 -7.83
C GLY A 428 -0.62 26.00 -7.97
N ASP A 429 -0.67 26.91 -8.93
CA ASP A 429 -1.90 27.62 -9.34
C ASP A 429 -3.00 26.65 -9.80
N ALA A 430 -2.62 25.49 -10.32
CA ALA A 430 -3.54 24.44 -10.72
C ALA A 430 -4.44 23.99 -9.55
N GLN A 431 -3.86 23.71 -8.38
CA GLN A 431 -4.63 23.29 -7.21
C GLN A 431 -5.51 24.43 -6.68
N LYS A 432 -5.00 25.66 -6.66
CA LYS A 432 -5.78 26.83 -6.24
C LYS A 432 -7.00 27.04 -7.14
N ASN A 433 -6.85 26.86 -8.47
CA ASN A 433 -7.94 26.95 -9.44
C ASN A 433 -8.98 25.84 -9.24
N ILE A 434 -8.54 24.59 -9.05
CA ILE A 434 -9.42 23.46 -8.78
C ILE A 434 -10.27 23.73 -7.52
N ARG A 435 -9.62 24.10 -6.42
CA ARG A 435 -10.29 24.40 -5.15
C ARG A 435 -11.29 25.59 -5.24
N LYS A 436 -10.98 26.60 -6.05
CA LYS A 436 -11.91 27.73 -6.27
C LYS A 436 -13.15 27.34 -7.06
N SER A 437 -13.02 26.36 -7.95
CA SER A 437 -14.13 25.93 -8.83
C SER A 437 -15.08 24.96 -8.15
N PHE A 438 -14.57 23.94 -7.44
CA PHE A 438 -15.42 23.00 -6.73
C PHE A 438 -15.96 23.62 -5.44
N LYS A 439 -17.30 23.61 -5.26
CA LYS A 439 -17.96 24.24 -4.10
C LYS A 439 -18.18 23.28 -2.94
N LYS A 440 -18.38 21.96 -3.23
CA LYS A 440 -18.68 20.93 -2.24
C LYS A 440 -17.67 19.78 -2.34
N TYR A 441 -16.42 20.06 -1.99
CA TYR A 441 -15.37 19.03 -2.05
C TYR A 441 -14.89 18.59 -0.68
N TYR A 442 -14.34 17.37 -0.65
CA TYR A 442 -13.60 16.77 0.46
C TYR A 442 -12.23 16.38 -0.07
N GLN A 443 -11.18 17.03 0.43
CA GLN A 443 -9.84 16.92 -0.15
C GLN A 443 -8.91 16.12 0.73
N PHE A 444 -8.27 15.09 0.17
CA PHE A 444 -7.33 14.23 0.90
C PHE A 444 -6.01 14.16 0.16
N GLY A 445 -4.90 14.33 0.92
CA GLY A 445 -3.54 14.18 0.41
C GLY A 445 -2.87 12.91 0.91
N PHE A 446 -2.20 12.17 0.04
CA PHE A 446 -1.30 11.06 0.40
C PHE A 446 0.13 11.49 0.12
N THR A 447 1.02 11.31 1.09
CA THR A 447 2.45 11.65 0.93
C THR A 447 3.33 10.84 1.87
N GLY A 448 4.56 10.56 1.42
CA GLY A 448 5.64 10.04 2.28
C GLY A 448 6.45 11.16 2.96
N THR A 449 6.35 12.39 2.45
CA THR A 449 7.18 13.54 2.85
C THR A 449 6.33 14.81 2.99
N PRO A 450 5.50 14.91 4.05
CA PRO A 450 4.69 16.11 4.27
C PRO A 450 5.58 17.32 4.52
N ILE A 451 5.09 18.51 4.14
CA ILE A 451 5.75 19.78 4.40
C ILE A 451 5.20 20.36 5.70
N PHE A 452 6.08 20.51 6.65
CA PHE A 452 5.85 21.12 7.96
C PHE A 452 6.36 22.58 7.97
N PRO A 453 6.01 23.40 8.97
CA PRO A 453 6.51 24.77 9.07
C PRO A 453 8.04 24.88 9.00
N GLU A 454 8.76 23.89 9.57
CA GLU A 454 10.21 23.90 9.67
C GLU A 454 10.91 23.67 8.32
N ASN A 455 10.24 23.03 7.36
CA ASN A 455 10.79 22.73 6.03
C ASN A 455 9.99 23.38 4.89
N SER A 456 9.13 24.35 5.22
CA SER A 456 8.37 25.12 4.24
C SER A 456 9.20 26.29 3.70
N LEU A 457 9.42 26.33 2.39
CA LEU A 457 10.16 27.43 1.71
C LEU A 457 9.28 28.64 1.35
N GLY A 458 7.96 28.52 1.42
CA GLY A 458 7.01 29.56 1.03
C GLY A 458 5.90 29.82 2.05
N GLY A 459 6.00 29.27 3.27
CA GLY A 459 4.99 29.40 4.33
C GLY A 459 3.78 28.47 4.18
N ASP A 460 3.59 27.86 3.01
CA ASP A 460 2.52 26.87 2.80
C ASP A 460 2.94 25.50 3.36
N THR A 461 2.06 24.86 4.13
CA THR A 461 2.28 23.55 4.72
C THR A 461 1.27 22.53 4.22
N THR A 462 1.57 21.25 4.33
CA THR A 462 0.61 20.19 3.95
C THR A 462 -0.69 20.31 4.76
N SER A 463 -0.60 20.63 6.05
CA SER A 463 -1.77 20.84 6.90
C SER A 463 -2.56 22.11 6.54
N GLY A 464 -1.90 23.18 6.09
CA GLY A 464 -2.55 24.41 5.65
C GLY A 464 -3.41 24.20 4.40
N ILE A 465 -3.01 23.28 3.53
CA ILE A 465 -3.69 23.00 2.27
C ILE A 465 -4.73 21.90 2.39
N PHE A 466 -4.39 20.78 3.00
CA PHE A 466 -5.24 19.58 3.08
C PHE A 466 -6.05 19.48 4.38
N GLY A 467 -5.69 20.21 5.42
CA GLY A 467 -6.27 20.09 6.75
C GLY A 467 -5.44 19.19 7.67
N ALA A 468 -6.07 18.64 8.71
CA ALA A 468 -5.39 17.86 9.74
C ALA A 468 -4.77 16.57 9.20
N GLN A 469 -3.65 16.14 9.85
CA GLN A 469 -3.12 14.79 9.65
C GLN A 469 -4.12 13.78 10.21
N LEU A 470 -4.60 12.88 9.36
CA LEU A 470 -5.55 11.86 9.74
C LEU A 470 -4.86 10.59 10.23
N HIS A 471 -3.79 10.18 9.59
CA HIS A 471 -3.01 9.01 9.98
C HIS A 471 -1.54 9.15 9.57
N SER A 472 -0.66 8.46 10.31
CA SER A 472 0.76 8.33 9.94
C SER A 472 1.21 6.87 10.03
N TYR A 473 2.01 6.46 9.04
CA TYR A 473 2.80 5.24 9.04
C TYR A 473 4.13 5.58 8.40
N VAL A 474 5.06 5.96 9.26
CA VAL A 474 6.34 6.54 8.83
C VAL A 474 7.39 5.46 8.62
N ILE A 475 8.56 5.85 8.11
CA ILE A 475 9.63 4.92 7.75
C ILE A 475 10.10 4.09 8.96
N THR A 476 10.09 4.64 10.16
CA THR A 476 10.43 3.92 11.39
C THR A 476 9.42 2.81 11.72
N ASP A 477 8.12 3.04 11.45
CA ASP A 477 7.10 2.00 11.57
C ASP A 477 7.36 0.88 10.56
N ALA A 478 7.64 1.25 9.31
CA ALA A 478 7.89 0.29 8.24
C ALA A 478 9.17 -0.55 8.47
N ILE A 479 10.21 0.04 9.07
CA ILE A 479 11.42 -0.67 9.48
C ILE A 479 11.13 -1.62 10.65
N ARG A 480 10.38 -1.17 11.66
CA ARG A 480 9.96 -2.01 12.78
C ARG A 480 9.17 -3.24 12.30
N ASP A 481 8.25 -3.02 11.37
CA ASP A 481 7.39 -4.08 10.80
C ASP A 481 8.14 -4.94 9.73
N GLY A 482 9.44 -4.70 9.51
CA GLY A 482 10.26 -5.44 8.55
C GLY A 482 9.85 -5.24 7.08
N LYS A 483 9.17 -4.13 6.75
CA LYS A 483 8.72 -3.82 5.38
C LYS A 483 9.67 -2.92 4.61
N VAL A 484 10.56 -2.25 5.32
CA VAL A 484 11.67 -1.45 4.78
C VAL A 484 12.95 -1.88 5.47
N LEU A 485 14.02 -2.01 4.72
CA LEU A 485 15.33 -2.33 5.27
C LEU A 485 15.84 -1.18 6.15
N LYS A 486 16.60 -1.53 7.17
CA LYS A 486 17.32 -0.54 7.97
C LYS A 486 18.37 0.16 7.08
N PHE A 487 18.53 1.45 7.27
CA PHE A 487 19.54 2.24 6.59
C PHE A 487 20.41 2.99 7.59
N LYS A 488 21.60 3.38 7.16
CA LYS A 488 22.54 4.17 7.93
C LYS A 488 22.74 5.52 7.25
N VAL A 489 22.71 6.59 8.04
CA VAL A 489 23.03 7.94 7.55
C VAL A 489 24.48 8.27 7.99
N ASP A 490 25.34 8.49 7.00
CA ASP A 490 26.71 8.95 7.23
C ASP A 490 26.81 10.42 6.82
N TYR A 491 27.19 11.27 7.75
CA TYR A 491 27.45 12.68 7.49
C TYR A 491 28.93 12.89 7.17
N ASN A 492 29.21 13.37 5.96
CA ASN A 492 30.55 13.70 5.53
C ASN A 492 30.66 15.23 5.40
N ASN A 493 31.41 15.85 6.28
CA ASN A 493 31.62 17.29 6.26
C ASN A 493 32.85 17.62 5.41
N ILE A 494 32.61 18.02 4.18
CA ILE A 494 33.67 18.56 3.29
C ILE A 494 33.52 20.08 3.32
N THR A 495 34.23 20.71 4.23
CA THR A 495 34.23 22.16 4.38
C THR A 495 35.33 22.76 3.53
N PRO A 496 35.03 23.49 2.45
CA PRO A 496 36.04 24.27 1.75
C PRO A 496 36.57 25.34 2.70
N LYS A 497 37.87 25.59 2.66
CA LYS A 497 38.50 26.67 3.44
C LYS A 497 38.17 28.03 2.80
N PHE A 498 36.95 28.55 3.00
CA PHE A 498 36.61 29.89 2.59
C PHE A 498 37.09 30.91 3.63
N LYS A 499 37.68 32.01 3.14
CA LYS A 499 37.84 33.24 3.91
C LYS A 499 36.44 33.82 4.11
N THR A 500 36.01 33.98 5.35
CA THR A 500 34.72 34.54 5.78
C THR A 500 34.52 35.91 5.16
N ALA A 501 33.56 36.07 4.28
CA ALA A 501 33.03 37.37 3.90
C ALA A 501 31.89 37.73 4.85
N GLU A 502 31.79 39.00 5.13
CA GLU A 502 30.92 39.66 6.12
C GLU A 502 29.44 39.20 6.09
N LYS A 503 28.82 39.22 7.26
CA LYS A 503 27.38 38.96 7.47
C LYS A 503 26.56 39.92 6.62
N GLU A 504 25.85 39.41 5.64
CA GLU A 504 24.85 40.16 4.87
C GLU A 504 23.44 39.57 5.13
N GLU A 505 22.53 40.48 5.46
CA GLU A 505 21.17 40.23 5.96
C GLU A 505 20.09 39.96 4.87
N ASP A 506 20.45 39.64 3.62
CA ASP A 506 19.48 39.48 2.53
C ASP A 506 19.35 37.99 2.12
N GLU A 507 18.18 37.34 2.39
CA GLU A 507 17.91 35.93 2.12
C GLU A 507 18.18 35.53 0.65
N LYS A 508 17.89 36.38 -0.32
CA LYS A 508 18.19 36.12 -1.75
C LYS A 508 19.69 36.13 -2.05
N ARG A 509 20.45 36.91 -1.32
CA ARG A 509 21.90 36.97 -1.46
C ARG A 509 22.59 35.80 -0.79
N LEU A 510 22.05 35.34 0.34
CA LEU A 510 22.46 34.11 1.02
C LEU A 510 22.24 32.88 0.13
N ALA A 511 21.05 32.73 -0.49
CA ALA A 511 20.77 31.62 -1.40
C ALA A 511 21.70 31.62 -2.65
N LYS A 512 22.05 32.77 -3.21
CA LYS A 512 23.03 32.90 -4.30
C LYS A 512 24.46 32.54 -3.85
N LEU A 513 24.82 32.88 -2.63
CA LEU A 513 26.11 32.51 -2.03
C LEU A 513 26.18 31.01 -1.76
N GLU A 514 25.14 30.42 -1.20
CA GLU A 514 25.03 28.99 -0.99
C GLU A 514 25.15 28.21 -2.29
N ASN A 515 24.45 28.60 -3.34
CA ASN A 515 24.56 27.99 -4.66
C ASN A 515 25.99 28.07 -5.22
N LYS A 516 26.65 29.23 -5.13
CA LYS A 516 28.04 29.38 -5.54
C LYS A 516 29.00 28.50 -4.73
N MET A 517 28.72 28.30 -3.44
CA MET A 517 29.52 27.40 -2.60
C MET A 517 29.33 25.94 -2.98
N LEU A 518 28.12 25.55 -3.38
CA LEU A 518 27.79 24.17 -3.77
C LEU A 518 28.45 23.75 -5.08
N ILE A 519 28.66 24.67 -6.01
CA ILE A 519 29.30 24.42 -7.32
C ILE A 519 30.79 24.83 -7.37
N HIS A 520 31.41 25.10 -6.21
CA HIS A 520 32.82 25.50 -6.16
C HIS A 520 33.73 24.34 -6.66
N PRO A 521 34.70 24.61 -7.57
CA PRO A 521 35.52 23.57 -8.18
C PRO A 521 36.25 22.66 -7.20
N GLU A 522 36.87 23.22 -6.16
CA GLU A 522 37.57 22.44 -5.13
C GLU A 522 36.60 21.49 -4.38
N ARG A 523 35.39 21.97 -4.06
CA ARG A 523 34.34 21.16 -3.43
C ARG A 523 33.94 19.99 -4.33
N ILE A 524 33.70 20.24 -5.60
CA ILE A 524 33.33 19.22 -6.59
C ILE A 524 34.46 18.19 -6.70
N THR A 525 35.71 18.63 -6.80
CA THR A 525 36.87 17.74 -6.89
C THR A 525 36.99 16.84 -5.65
N GLU A 526 36.90 17.40 -4.44
CA GLU A 526 37.03 16.62 -3.21
C GLU A 526 35.86 15.69 -2.96
N ILE A 527 34.60 16.09 -3.28
CA ILE A 527 33.42 15.21 -3.18
C ILE A 527 33.56 14.06 -4.18
N THR A 528 33.89 14.33 -5.43
CA THR A 528 34.09 13.30 -6.46
C THR A 528 35.16 12.30 -6.04
N LYS A 529 36.30 12.78 -5.55
CA LYS A 529 37.38 11.94 -5.04
C LYS A 529 36.92 11.10 -3.84
N HIS A 530 36.14 11.69 -2.93
CA HIS A 530 35.61 10.96 -1.78
C HIS A 530 34.66 9.85 -2.25
N ILE A 531 33.71 10.15 -3.15
CA ILE A 531 32.77 9.16 -3.68
C ILE A 531 33.52 8.01 -4.34
N LEU A 532 34.46 8.29 -5.24
CA LEU A 532 35.28 7.27 -5.91
C LEU A 532 36.07 6.40 -4.91
N LYS A 533 36.58 7.00 -3.84
CA LYS A 533 37.33 6.28 -2.79
C LYS A 533 36.49 5.31 -1.99
N VAL A 534 35.23 5.70 -1.67
CA VAL A 534 34.35 4.90 -0.79
C VAL A 534 33.37 4.02 -1.56
N PHE A 535 33.25 4.20 -2.86
CA PHE A 535 32.24 3.57 -3.69
C PHE A 535 32.19 2.05 -3.53
N ASP A 536 33.33 1.39 -3.73
CA ASP A 536 33.40 -0.08 -3.69
C ASP A 536 33.00 -0.64 -2.31
N THR A 537 33.36 0.06 -1.24
CA THR A 537 33.01 -0.35 0.13
C THR A 537 31.53 -0.10 0.42
N LYS A 538 31.00 1.07 0.03
CA LYS A 538 29.60 1.45 0.31
C LYS A 538 28.61 0.67 -0.53
N THR A 539 28.95 0.31 -1.76
CA THR A 539 28.11 -0.45 -2.67
C THR A 539 28.38 -1.95 -2.64
N HIS A 540 29.28 -2.43 -1.74
CA HIS A 540 29.66 -3.85 -1.67
C HIS A 540 30.10 -4.41 -3.04
N ARG A 541 30.80 -3.64 -3.87
CA ARG A 541 31.09 -3.95 -5.27
C ARG A 541 31.81 -5.28 -5.45
N ASN A 542 32.53 -5.75 -4.44
CA ASN A 542 33.27 -7.02 -4.47
C ASN A 542 32.49 -8.21 -3.90
N GLU A 543 31.24 -8.01 -3.47
CA GLU A 543 30.38 -9.05 -2.91
C GLU A 543 29.34 -9.49 -3.95
N PHE A 544 29.04 -10.79 -3.97
CA PHE A 544 28.05 -11.36 -4.89
C PHE A 544 26.76 -11.69 -4.16
N TYR A 545 25.63 -11.46 -4.81
CA TYR A 545 24.30 -11.86 -4.34
C TYR A 545 23.41 -12.31 -5.51
N ASP A 546 22.40 -13.11 -5.20
CA ASP A 546 21.46 -13.61 -6.19
C ASP A 546 20.16 -12.79 -6.16
N LEU A 547 19.77 -12.26 -7.33
CA LEU A 547 18.54 -11.54 -7.54
C LEU A 547 17.76 -12.14 -8.72
N LYS A 548 16.58 -12.71 -8.47
CA LYS A 548 15.70 -13.27 -9.51
C LYS A 548 16.45 -14.14 -10.56
N HIS A 549 17.22 -15.13 -10.09
CA HIS A 549 18.01 -16.05 -10.92
C HIS A 549 19.23 -15.43 -11.63
N ARG A 550 19.62 -14.21 -11.28
CA ARG A 550 20.87 -13.58 -11.75
C ARG A 550 21.81 -13.40 -10.57
N ARG A 551 23.06 -13.78 -10.77
CA ARG A 551 24.16 -13.48 -9.84
C ARG A 551 24.71 -12.11 -10.16
N LEU A 552 24.59 -11.17 -9.25
CA LEU A 552 25.06 -9.79 -9.38
C LEU A 552 26.19 -9.52 -8.40
N ASN A 553 27.02 -8.53 -8.70
CA ASN A 553 28.08 -8.07 -7.80
C ASN A 553 27.82 -6.63 -7.37
N GLY A 554 27.76 -6.42 -6.07
CA GLY A 554 27.53 -5.12 -5.46
C GLY A 554 26.23 -4.44 -5.88
N PHE A 555 26.02 -3.27 -5.34
CA PHE A 555 24.86 -2.41 -5.60
C PHE A 555 25.25 -1.21 -6.46
N ASN A 556 24.30 -0.55 -7.08
CA ASN A 556 24.49 0.77 -7.64
C ASN A 556 24.15 1.87 -6.63
N ALA A 557 24.55 3.09 -6.95
CA ALA A 557 24.30 4.26 -6.12
C ALA A 557 23.61 5.38 -6.90
N MET A 558 22.88 6.23 -6.21
CA MET A 558 22.27 7.44 -6.75
C MET A 558 22.91 8.66 -6.12
N PHE A 559 23.27 9.64 -6.96
CA PHE A 559 23.83 10.92 -6.54
C PHE A 559 22.86 12.05 -6.91
N ALA A 560 22.11 12.53 -5.92
CA ALA A 560 21.14 13.59 -6.10
C ALA A 560 21.79 14.96 -5.97
N LEU A 561 21.52 15.83 -6.93
CA LEU A 561 22.07 17.19 -7.00
C LEU A 561 20.95 18.23 -7.13
N GLN A 562 21.25 19.47 -6.71
CA GLN A 562 20.29 20.57 -6.65
C GLN A 562 20.03 21.25 -8.00
N SER A 563 20.96 21.12 -8.96
CA SER A 563 20.83 21.80 -10.26
C SER A 563 21.49 21.01 -11.39
N VAL A 564 21.06 21.30 -12.64
CA VAL A 564 21.65 20.71 -13.86
C VAL A 564 23.09 21.18 -14.04
N GLU A 565 23.39 22.43 -13.67
CA GLU A 565 24.77 22.96 -13.66
C GLU A 565 25.68 22.12 -12.76
N ALA A 566 25.22 21.84 -11.53
CA ALA A 566 25.97 20.96 -10.62
C ALA A 566 26.14 19.55 -11.22
N ALA A 567 25.09 18.99 -11.84
CA ALA A 567 25.17 17.67 -12.46
C ALA A 567 26.21 17.61 -13.58
N LYS A 568 26.27 18.66 -14.42
CA LYS A 568 27.27 18.79 -15.47
C LYS A 568 28.68 18.82 -14.91
N LEU A 569 28.94 19.69 -13.92
CA LEU A 569 30.25 19.85 -13.32
C LEU A 569 30.74 18.56 -12.62
N TYR A 570 29.85 17.89 -11.90
CA TYR A 570 30.19 16.58 -11.29
C TYR A 570 30.41 15.50 -12.33
N TYR A 571 29.59 15.42 -13.38
CA TYR A 571 29.77 14.44 -14.45
C TYR A 571 31.13 14.59 -15.13
N GLU A 572 31.50 15.81 -15.52
CA GLU A 572 32.79 16.14 -16.12
C GLU A 572 33.98 15.84 -15.17
N GLU A 573 33.80 16.10 -13.88
CA GLU A 573 34.84 15.83 -12.88
C GLU A 573 34.98 14.32 -12.64
N PHE A 574 33.92 13.54 -12.64
CA PHE A 574 33.99 12.07 -12.60
C PHE A 574 34.72 11.52 -13.82
N GLU A 575 34.43 12.01 -15.02
CA GLU A 575 35.15 11.64 -16.24
C GLU A 575 36.64 11.95 -16.12
N ARG A 576 36.97 13.16 -15.66
CA ARG A 576 38.36 13.61 -15.50
C ARG A 576 39.14 12.74 -14.51
N GLN A 577 38.57 12.46 -13.33
CA GLN A 577 39.24 11.66 -12.31
C GLN A 577 39.39 10.19 -12.69
N GLN A 578 38.48 9.66 -13.48
CA GLN A 578 38.55 8.27 -13.95
C GLN A 578 39.34 8.09 -15.25
N SER A 579 39.73 9.16 -15.95
CA SER A 579 40.38 9.09 -17.25
C SER A 579 41.68 8.26 -17.24
N SER A 580 42.43 8.29 -16.12
CA SER A 580 43.66 7.53 -15.93
C SER A 580 43.45 6.05 -15.54
N LEU A 581 42.21 5.65 -15.23
CA LEU A 581 41.88 4.27 -14.84
C LEU A 581 41.62 3.39 -16.08
N PRO A 582 41.99 2.10 -16.03
CA PRO A 582 41.56 1.13 -17.04
C PRO A 582 40.00 1.11 -17.14
N GLU A 583 39.49 0.91 -18.34
CA GLU A 583 38.02 0.95 -18.62
C GLU A 583 37.24 0.02 -17.70
N GLU A 584 37.76 -1.16 -17.41
CA GLU A 584 37.14 -2.17 -16.53
C GLU A 584 36.98 -1.72 -15.08
N LYS A 585 37.79 -0.76 -14.63
CA LYS A 585 37.75 -0.21 -13.27
C LYS A 585 36.95 1.07 -13.15
N ARG A 586 36.56 1.68 -14.27
CA ARG A 586 35.75 2.89 -14.26
C ARG A 586 34.32 2.58 -13.81
N LEU A 587 33.71 3.51 -13.08
CA LEU A 587 32.30 3.47 -12.80
C LEU A 587 31.51 3.83 -14.05
N LYS A 588 30.47 3.08 -14.33
CA LYS A 588 29.48 3.36 -15.38
C LYS A 588 28.53 4.41 -14.85
N ILE A 589 28.70 5.64 -15.30
CA ILE A 589 27.93 6.78 -14.82
C ILE A 589 26.87 7.14 -15.88
N ALA A 590 25.65 7.31 -15.44
CA ALA A 590 24.58 7.86 -16.26
C ALA A 590 23.92 9.02 -15.55
N THR A 591 23.27 9.90 -16.28
CA THR A 591 22.59 11.07 -15.70
C THR A 591 21.21 11.24 -16.29
N ILE A 592 20.31 11.75 -15.46
CA ILE A 592 18.98 12.17 -15.88
C ILE A 592 18.50 13.35 -15.04
N TYR A 593 17.79 14.27 -15.67
CA TYR A 593 17.23 15.44 -15.00
C TYR A 593 15.98 15.95 -15.71
N SER A 594 15.16 16.70 -14.97
CA SER A 594 13.95 17.36 -15.45
C SER A 594 14.28 18.72 -16.06
N PHE A 595 13.57 19.10 -17.10
CA PHE A 595 13.75 20.37 -17.82
C PHE A 595 13.37 21.61 -17.00
N ALA A 596 12.51 21.45 -16.01
CA ALA A 596 12.05 22.55 -15.17
C ALA A 596 13.03 22.96 -14.06
N ALA A 597 14.15 22.24 -13.88
CA ALA A 597 15.06 22.46 -12.75
C ALA A 597 15.93 23.74 -12.84
N ASN A 598 15.90 24.48 -13.95
CA ASN A 598 16.80 25.62 -14.21
C ASN A 598 16.12 26.99 -14.26
N GLU A 599 14.81 27.13 -14.09
CA GLU A 599 14.17 28.45 -14.14
C GLU A 599 14.34 29.20 -12.81
N GLU A 600 15.27 30.15 -12.76
CA GLU A 600 15.47 31.10 -11.65
C GLU A 600 14.24 31.97 -11.31
N GLN A 601 13.14 31.86 -12.05
CA GLN A 601 11.95 32.70 -11.94
C GLN A 601 10.69 31.97 -11.46
N ARG A 602 10.69 30.68 -11.24
CA ARG A 602 9.56 30.02 -10.57
C ARG A 602 9.66 30.20 -9.08
N ALA A 603 8.58 30.62 -8.46
CA ALA A 603 8.50 30.78 -7.01
C ALA A 603 9.04 29.52 -6.32
N ILE A 604 9.92 29.72 -5.34
CA ILE A 604 10.50 28.69 -4.51
C ILE A 604 9.39 27.72 -4.06
N GLY A 605 9.38 26.49 -4.60
CA GLY A 605 8.34 25.49 -4.32
C GLY A 605 7.73 24.79 -5.53
N GLU A 606 7.89 25.29 -6.75
CA GLU A 606 7.46 24.62 -7.98
C GLU A 606 8.59 23.77 -8.57
N ILE A 607 8.87 22.61 -7.97
CA ILE A 607 9.69 21.59 -8.62
C ILE A 607 8.77 20.79 -9.52
N SER A 608 8.63 21.21 -10.76
CA SER A 608 8.02 20.41 -11.82
C SER A 608 9.03 19.32 -12.20
N GLU A 609 8.93 18.16 -11.57
CA GLU A 609 9.65 17.00 -12.04
C GLU A 609 8.94 16.47 -13.31
N GLU A 610 9.68 16.34 -14.41
CA GLU A 610 9.29 15.69 -15.67
C GLU A 610 8.35 16.48 -16.60
N ASP A 611 8.82 17.61 -17.09
CA ASP A 611 8.40 18.09 -18.41
C ASP A 611 9.31 17.45 -19.46
N PHE A 612 8.79 16.51 -20.28
CA PHE A 612 9.53 15.85 -21.35
C PHE A 612 9.61 16.73 -22.62
N ASP A 613 9.22 17.97 -22.56
CA ASP A 613 9.29 18.87 -23.69
C ASP A 613 10.68 19.53 -23.79
N VAL A 614 11.53 18.88 -24.58
CA VAL A 614 12.92 19.31 -24.86
C VAL A 614 12.98 20.68 -25.53
N SER A 615 11.88 21.17 -26.10
CA SER A 615 11.87 22.45 -26.82
C SER A 615 11.99 23.68 -25.93
N ALA A 616 11.75 23.52 -24.61
CA ALA A 616 11.81 24.60 -23.63
C ALA A 616 13.15 24.70 -22.88
N MET A 617 14.17 23.87 -23.22
CA MET A 617 15.47 23.87 -22.53
C MET A 617 16.35 25.03 -22.93
N GLU A 618 17.11 25.58 -21.97
CA GLU A 618 18.28 26.39 -22.25
C GLU A 618 19.31 25.62 -23.10
N SER A 619 19.96 26.30 -24.05
CA SER A 619 20.93 25.69 -24.98
C SER A 619 22.02 24.89 -24.29
N THR A 620 22.53 25.35 -23.16
CA THR A 620 23.63 24.71 -22.38
C THR A 620 23.18 23.43 -21.69
N ALA A 621 21.95 23.35 -21.18
CA ALA A 621 21.40 22.15 -20.56
C ALA A 621 21.08 21.08 -21.62
N LYS A 622 20.60 21.50 -22.80
CA LYS A 622 20.38 20.60 -23.94
C LYS A 622 21.66 20.00 -24.48
N GLU A 623 22.70 20.82 -24.67
CA GLU A 623 24.04 20.37 -25.12
C GLU A 623 24.64 19.35 -24.14
N PHE A 624 24.46 19.57 -22.84
CA PHE A 624 24.90 18.60 -21.83
C PHE A 624 24.12 17.29 -21.93
N LEU A 625 22.81 17.33 -22.11
CA LEU A 625 21.98 16.13 -22.28
C LEU A 625 22.36 15.37 -23.54
N ASP A 626 22.57 16.05 -24.66
CA ASP A 626 23.02 15.44 -25.91
C ASP A 626 24.39 14.74 -25.74
N LYS A 627 25.33 15.36 -25.01
CA LYS A 627 26.62 14.72 -24.67
C LYS A 627 26.41 13.45 -23.87
N VAL A 628 25.64 13.51 -22.78
CA VAL A 628 25.40 12.37 -21.89
C VAL A 628 24.69 11.22 -22.61
N ILE A 629 23.69 11.53 -23.46
CA ILE A 629 23.01 10.50 -24.27
C ILE A 629 23.97 9.90 -25.31
N THR A 630 24.87 10.69 -25.88
CA THR A 630 25.90 10.20 -26.79
C THR A 630 26.87 9.26 -26.10
N ASP A 631 27.34 9.60 -24.89
CA ASP A 631 28.19 8.75 -24.08
C ASP A 631 27.48 7.45 -23.69
N TYR A 632 26.21 7.56 -23.29
CA TYR A 632 25.35 6.41 -22.98
C TYR A 632 25.15 5.50 -24.18
N ASN A 633 24.86 6.05 -25.36
CA ASN A 633 24.69 5.28 -26.61
C ASN A 633 25.98 4.53 -26.98
N SER A 634 27.12 5.19 -26.83
CA SER A 634 28.44 4.58 -27.07
C SER A 634 28.67 3.39 -26.13
N TYR A 635 28.33 3.56 -24.86
CA TYR A 635 28.54 2.59 -23.84
C TYR A 635 27.64 1.36 -23.96
N PHE A 636 26.34 1.60 -24.17
CA PHE A 636 25.29 0.54 -24.21
C PHE A 636 24.92 0.10 -25.62
N LYS A 637 25.58 0.65 -26.66
CA LYS A 637 25.31 0.37 -28.08
C LYS A 637 23.83 0.62 -28.45
N THR A 638 23.29 1.73 -27.96
CA THR A 638 21.95 2.22 -28.24
C THR A 638 22.00 3.42 -29.19
N ASN A 639 20.84 3.94 -29.60
CA ASN A 639 20.74 5.06 -30.52
C ASN A 639 19.64 6.04 -30.13
N PHE A 640 19.68 6.51 -28.87
CA PHE A 640 18.73 7.48 -28.36
C PHE A 640 19.16 8.91 -28.70
N SER A 641 18.18 9.81 -28.76
CA SER A 641 18.37 11.24 -28.96
C SER A 641 17.51 12.05 -28.00
N THR A 642 17.78 13.37 -27.92
CA THR A 642 16.96 14.30 -27.13
C THR A 642 15.65 14.65 -27.83
N ASN A 643 15.32 14.10 -28.99
CA ASN A 643 14.10 14.39 -29.71
C ASN A 643 12.89 13.66 -29.09
N GLY A 644 11.90 14.37 -28.64
CA GLY A 644 10.55 13.93 -28.23
C GLY A 644 10.42 12.50 -27.69
N ASN A 645 9.95 11.57 -28.53
CA ASN A 645 9.73 10.18 -28.15
C ASN A 645 11.02 9.40 -27.82
N ASP A 646 12.16 9.78 -28.40
CA ASP A 646 13.44 9.09 -28.16
C ASP A 646 13.94 9.33 -26.73
N PHE A 647 13.71 10.51 -26.19
CA PHE A 647 14.06 10.81 -24.80
C PHE A 647 13.24 9.96 -23.82
N GLN A 648 11.96 9.72 -24.08
CA GLN A 648 11.15 8.80 -23.27
C GLN A 648 11.67 7.35 -23.34
N ASN A 649 12.17 6.94 -24.49
CA ASN A 649 12.77 5.61 -24.66
C ASN A 649 14.10 5.53 -23.91
N TYR A 650 14.93 6.57 -23.96
CA TYR A 650 16.12 6.70 -23.12
C TYR A 650 15.80 6.58 -21.63
N TYR A 651 14.80 7.30 -21.14
CA TYR A 651 14.34 7.22 -19.75
C TYR A 651 13.96 5.80 -19.34
N LYS A 652 13.17 5.11 -20.16
CA LYS A 652 12.74 3.73 -19.91
C LYS A 652 13.90 2.75 -19.89
N ASP A 653 14.80 2.86 -20.86
CA ASP A 653 15.98 2.01 -20.95
C ASP A 653 16.95 2.25 -19.79
N LEU A 654 17.23 3.51 -19.45
CA LEU A 654 18.03 3.87 -18.29
C LEU A 654 17.44 3.32 -17.00
N SER A 655 16.13 3.48 -16.79
CA SER A 655 15.43 2.92 -15.64
C SER A 655 15.63 1.39 -15.53
N LEU A 656 15.53 0.68 -16.65
CA LEU A 656 15.73 -0.77 -16.70
C LEU A 656 17.19 -1.14 -16.40
N LYS A 657 18.16 -0.44 -16.99
CA LYS A 657 19.59 -0.69 -16.78
C LYS A 657 20.04 -0.44 -15.33
N VAL A 658 19.47 0.57 -14.69
CA VAL A 658 19.69 0.79 -13.23
C VAL A 658 19.12 -0.38 -12.44
N LYS A 659 17.88 -0.81 -12.71
CA LYS A 659 17.26 -1.97 -12.03
C LYS A 659 17.98 -3.29 -12.27
N GLU A 660 18.72 -3.40 -13.36
CA GLU A 660 19.52 -4.58 -13.73
C GLU A 660 20.99 -4.49 -13.32
N LYS A 661 21.39 -3.44 -12.57
CA LYS A 661 22.78 -3.21 -12.15
C LYS A 661 23.76 -3.04 -13.32
N GLN A 662 23.31 -2.49 -14.44
CA GLN A 662 24.16 -2.20 -15.58
C GLN A 662 24.81 -0.79 -15.51
N VAL A 663 24.27 0.09 -14.65
CA VAL A 663 24.80 1.41 -14.30
C VAL A 663 25.30 1.34 -12.87
N ASP A 664 26.49 1.87 -12.59
CA ASP A 664 27.07 1.90 -11.23
C ASP A 664 26.60 3.13 -10.44
N LEU A 665 26.67 4.31 -11.04
CA LEU A 665 26.29 5.57 -10.41
C LEU A 665 25.30 6.33 -11.30
N LEU A 666 24.14 6.65 -10.74
CA LEU A 666 23.12 7.48 -11.39
C LEU A 666 23.13 8.89 -10.81
N ILE A 667 23.49 9.89 -11.60
CA ILE A 667 23.40 11.31 -11.21
C ILE A 667 22.01 11.81 -11.59
N VAL A 668 21.29 12.42 -10.63
CA VAL A 668 19.93 12.87 -10.81
C VAL A 668 19.71 14.30 -10.32
N VAL A 669 18.83 15.03 -11.03
CA VAL A 669 18.31 16.32 -10.57
C VAL A 669 16.79 16.29 -10.69
N GLY A 670 16.10 16.28 -9.55
CA GLY A 670 14.64 16.27 -9.49
C GLY A 670 13.95 14.99 -9.96
N MET A 671 14.65 14.05 -10.61
CA MET A 671 14.09 12.79 -11.13
C MET A 671 14.51 11.58 -10.30
N PHE A 672 13.73 10.52 -10.32
CA PHE A 672 13.97 9.25 -9.59
C PHE A 672 14.10 9.37 -8.06
N LEU A 673 13.92 10.53 -7.47
CA LEU A 673 14.06 10.73 -6.03
C LEU A 673 12.92 10.10 -5.21
N THR A 674 11.75 9.98 -5.80
CA THR A 674 10.59 9.33 -5.17
C THR A 674 9.88 8.41 -6.17
N GLY A 675 9.35 7.30 -5.67
CA GLY A 675 8.60 6.33 -6.49
C GLY A 675 9.45 5.45 -7.42
N PHE A 676 10.78 5.60 -7.42
CA PHE A 676 11.66 4.74 -8.21
C PHE A 676 12.00 3.47 -7.43
N ASP A 677 11.47 2.34 -7.89
CA ASP A 677 11.75 1.03 -7.30
C ASP A 677 12.91 0.35 -8.04
N ALA A 678 14.06 0.27 -7.39
CA ALA A 678 15.25 -0.40 -7.91
C ALA A 678 15.89 -1.26 -6.81
N PRO A 679 15.70 -2.59 -6.83
CA PRO A 679 16.20 -3.49 -5.80
C PRO A 679 17.75 -3.59 -5.77
N THR A 680 18.42 -3.05 -6.77
CA THR A 680 19.87 -3.00 -6.88
C THR A 680 20.48 -1.69 -6.36
N LEU A 681 19.65 -0.70 -5.99
CA LEU A 681 20.10 0.60 -5.49
C LEU A 681 20.34 0.53 -3.98
N ASN A 682 21.53 0.99 -3.53
CA ASN A 682 21.93 1.04 -2.12
C ASN A 682 22.08 2.50 -1.67
#